data_f43bfde6b5ec93abe9ce525e4451f9b7
#
_entry.id   f43bfde6b5ec93abe9ce525e4451f9b7
#
_cell.length_a   1.000
_cell.length_b   1.000
_cell.length_c   1.000
_cell.angle_alpha   90.00
_cell.angle_beta   90.00
_cell.angle_gamma   90.00
#
_symmetry.space_group_name_H-M   'P 1'
#
loop_
_entity.id
_entity.type
_entity.pdbx_description
1 polymer ?
#
loop_
_entity_poly.entity_id
_entity_poly.type
_entity_poly.pdbx_seq_one_letter_code
_entity_poly.pdbx_strand_id
1 'polypeptide(L)'
;MAALHLSVAVFLCHIYFCMTAPKEHASGQLDFRVKTFSDGQYRLSIKNITFLTSQRFFVISNGTTYERTNLTLNSTERGSSTDHLLGRYTFTKFNFVVPDLGNKVEAWIKDFTPKPFITFEMLYVDGMNGTRSVDCPPVSYPPTGTFLRCFNQTSAGFPSFQVQNTSTTLGYLNLGGKMVGDFDKQIGLFDSNTPKMTDGIKGGPLAVFDSDGNTVLISPSDNFMAISMWHDQSPGGTVNWGVMGGVDQIPAGYSVRVVAVAAPGINQAFSEYGRFLELLYKTKERRKHYQSQDVSLSYLGYWTDNGAYYYYHTEANADGTNKTFQNTLIDVQTYSESVNLPYGYMQIDSWWYYKGFQNSVKTWEARQDIFPNGISFLNKKTGLPLVAHNRYWGRDTTYAKQNNGNFTFVVESILALPDDESFWPTLFRNSKSWGLSVYEQDWLDIQTLGLAALQTDLFLGERWMRSMGEAAEQLNLTIQLCMSLPRHALMSYTLPAITQARVSQDYHLEPEQWRIGMSSILASALNLAPSKDTFWTTERQPGNPLYPDTREPYPLLEALVATLSTGPVGPGDKINDTDVLLMMMSCDGNGRLLKPSHPATAIDKQIIKAAIPSSSGPDGEVWTSYTTIVSDRRRDFGILMAANLSSPYTVKFSDTGFPDSLKSSLVFPFGSPEMRQQFDDDHPLVLSNCTQDRFCLYYFSAPETGLNGTSITIFGETVKWVPISPGRVTNIVHAEINMRVGIRGKPGEEVTMVFLINNSVRYSTCKISTSGTAILDAKYGCFPNHPTSSQPTSVAPTSFTTNYSMTTEMIQSSTSHSSASGVVHQKGVLLFSVWLSTTVLMVKAMY
;
A
#
# COMPACT_ATOMS: atom_id res chain seq x y z
N MET A 1 54.61 -4.35 8.73
CA MET A 1 53.99 -3.01 9.03
C MET A 1 52.79 -2.67 8.14
N ALA A 2 52.75 -3.02 6.88
CA ALA A 2 51.60 -2.72 6.02
C ALA A 2 50.30 -3.46 6.39
N ALA A 3 50.38 -4.67 6.92
CA ALA A 3 49.22 -5.46 7.35
C ALA A 3 48.59 -4.96 8.66
N LEU A 4 49.35 -4.25 9.49
CA LEU A 4 48.86 -3.72 10.76
C LEU A 4 48.08 -2.39 10.53
N HIS A 5 48.46 -1.63 9.51
CA HIS A 5 47.73 -0.37 9.17
C HIS A 5 46.36 -0.62 8.48
N LEU A 6 46.22 -1.72 7.73
CA LEU A 6 44.96 -2.07 7.11
C LEU A 6 43.93 -2.56 8.15
N SER A 7 44.38 -3.32 9.18
CA SER A 7 43.51 -3.82 10.25
C SER A 7 43.03 -2.68 11.17
N VAL A 8 43.85 -1.65 11.44
CA VAL A 8 43.47 -0.52 12.25
C VAL A 8 42.52 0.42 11.48
N ALA A 9 42.70 0.59 10.18
CA ALA A 9 41.79 1.39 9.34
C ALA A 9 40.40 0.74 9.20
N VAL A 10 40.35 -0.59 9.09
CA VAL A 10 39.07 -1.33 9.03
C VAL A 10 38.38 -1.32 10.41
N PHE A 11 39.14 -1.39 11.50
CA PHE A 11 38.60 -1.31 12.87
C PHE A 11 38.12 0.10 13.21
N LEU A 12 38.81 1.13 12.77
CA LEU A 12 38.38 2.52 12.93
C LEU A 12 37.18 2.86 12.03
N CYS A 13 37.10 2.31 10.82
CA CYS A 13 35.90 2.43 9.99
C CYS A 13 34.68 1.73 10.61
N HIS A 14 34.85 0.56 11.24
CA HIS A 14 33.76 -0.12 11.95
C HIS A 14 33.32 0.64 13.22
N ILE A 15 34.25 1.25 13.95
CA ILE A 15 33.91 2.08 15.12
C ILE A 15 33.25 3.39 14.69
N TYR A 16 33.66 3.99 13.56
CA TYR A 16 33.04 5.20 13.05
C TYR A 16 31.63 4.92 12.47
N PHE A 17 31.42 3.77 11.85
CA PHE A 17 30.10 3.36 11.37
C PHE A 17 29.15 2.93 12.50
N CYS A 18 29.66 2.41 13.63
CA CYS A 18 28.86 2.11 14.82
C CYS A 18 28.54 3.35 15.67
N MET A 19 29.29 4.45 15.52
CA MET A 19 29.03 5.69 16.29
C MET A 19 28.12 6.69 15.57
N THR A 20 27.77 6.45 14.30
CA THR A 20 26.87 7.31 13.52
C THR A 20 25.54 6.62 13.16
N ALA A 21 25.13 5.61 13.91
CA ALA A 21 23.72 5.23 13.88
C ALA A 21 22.91 6.47 14.28
N PRO A 22 21.97 6.96 13.44
CA PRO A 22 21.16 8.10 13.81
C PRO A 22 20.50 7.77 15.14
N LYS A 23 20.63 8.62 16.13
CA LYS A 23 19.75 8.58 17.31
C LYS A 23 18.34 8.72 16.76
N GLU A 24 17.63 7.60 16.67
CA GLU A 24 16.21 7.62 16.44
C GLU A 24 15.61 8.54 17.50
N HIS A 25 14.89 9.55 17.05
CA HIS A 25 14.20 10.50 17.90
C HIS A 25 13.33 9.72 18.89
N ALA A 26 13.56 9.93 20.16
CA ALA A 26 12.61 9.59 21.20
C ALA A 26 11.40 10.52 21.04
N SER A 27 10.52 10.23 20.05
CA SER A 27 9.16 10.72 20.07
C SER A 27 8.58 10.29 21.41
N GLY A 28 7.86 11.14 22.10
CA GLY A 28 7.39 10.92 23.47
C GLY A 28 6.79 9.51 23.61
N GLN A 29 7.54 8.64 24.23
CA GLN A 29 7.22 7.23 24.37
C GLN A 29 5.91 7.11 25.15
N LEU A 30 4.87 6.51 24.52
CA LEU A 30 3.62 6.27 25.21
C LEU A 30 3.85 5.29 26.36
N ASP A 31 3.27 5.60 27.51
CA ASP A 31 3.20 4.68 28.65
C ASP A 31 2.18 3.57 28.33
N PHE A 32 2.63 2.57 27.56
CA PHE A 32 1.85 1.41 27.15
C PHE A 32 2.13 0.24 28.11
N ARG A 33 1.08 -0.31 28.72
CA ARG A 33 1.19 -1.30 29.79
C ARG A 33 0.21 -2.45 29.59
N VAL A 34 0.63 -3.65 30.01
CA VAL A 34 -0.26 -4.78 30.25
C VAL A 34 -0.34 -5.07 31.74
N LYS A 35 -1.57 -5.18 32.26
CA LYS A 35 -1.85 -5.67 33.60
C LYS A 35 -2.49 -7.05 33.49
N THR A 36 -1.89 -8.06 34.16
CA THR A 36 -2.39 -9.44 34.21
C THR A 36 -2.95 -9.74 35.57
N PHE A 37 -4.00 -10.59 35.65
CA PHE A 37 -4.69 -11.01 36.85
C PHE A 37 -4.48 -12.50 37.09
N SER A 38 -4.72 -12.95 38.34
CA SER A 38 -4.51 -14.35 38.72
C SER A 38 -5.49 -15.34 38.08
N ASP A 39 -6.61 -14.83 37.58
CA ASP A 39 -7.65 -15.60 36.90
C ASP A 39 -7.45 -15.72 35.38
N GLY A 40 -6.29 -15.29 34.86
CA GLY A 40 -5.98 -15.33 33.44
C GLY A 40 -6.46 -14.12 32.64
N GLN A 41 -7.12 -13.14 33.27
CA GLN A 41 -7.51 -11.90 32.61
C GLN A 41 -6.31 -10.94 32.43
N TYR A 42 -6.45 -10.02 31.51
CA TYR A 42 -5.46 -8.95 31.26
C TYR A 42 -6.12 -7.69 30.68
N ARG A 43 -5.44 -6.56 30.83
CA ARG A 43 -5.86 -5.28 30.27
C ARG A 43 -4.68 -4.57 29.62
N LEU A 44 -4.94 -3.93 28.48
CA LEU A 44 -4.01 -3.01 27.83
C LEU A 44 -4.41 -1.58 28.13
N SER A 45 -3.47 -0.75 28.53
CA SER A 45 -3.69 0.66 28.85
C SER A 45 -2.61 1.55 28.26
N ILE A 46 -3.01 2.77 27.88
CA ILE A 46 -2.12 3.85 27.48
C ILE A 46 -2.33 5.01 28.47
N LYS A 47 -1.26 5.54 29.05
CA LYS A 47 -1.33 6.64 30.05
C LYS A 47 -2.37 6.41 31.15
N ASN A 48 -2.44 5.17 31.65
CA ASN A 48 -3.42 4.72 32.66
C ASN A 48 -4.89 4.65 32.19
N ILE A 49 -5.19 4.95 30.91
CA ILE A 49 -6.53 4.74 30.34
C ILE A 49 -6.59 3.31 29.80
N THR A 50 -7.61 2.56 30.21
CA THR A 50 -7.83 1.21 29.67
C THR A 50 -8.39 1.29 28.27
N PHE A 51 -7.64 0.78 27.29
CA PHE A 51 -8.07 0.65 25.90
C PHE A 51 -8.79 -0.67 25.66
N LEU A 52 -8.18 -1.77 26.09
CA LEU A 52 -8.66 -3.11 25.80
C LEU A 52 -8.67 -3.96 27.05
N THR A 53 -9.77 -4.68 27.26
CA THR A 53 -9.93 -5.63 28.37
C THR A 53 -10.16 -7.02 27.79
N SER A 54 -9.43 -8.01 28.28
CA SER A 54 -9.66 -9.39 27.89
C SER A 54 -11.02 -9.87 28.40
N GLN A 55 -11.70 -10.69 27.60
CA GLN A 55 -12.99 -11.25 27.97
C GLN A 55 -12.95 -12.77 27.99
N ARG A 56 -12.66 -13.36 26.85
CA ARG A 56 -12.83 -14.79 26.63
C ARG A 56 -11.47 -15.43 26.32
N PHE A 57 -11.07 -16.39 27.11
CA PHE A 57 -10.03 -17.35 26.72
C PHE A 57 -10.73 -18.67 26.42
N PHE A 58 -10.52 -19.24 25.25
CA PHE A 58 -11.07 -20.53 24.91
C PHE A 58 -10.16 -21.32 23.99
N VAL A 59 -10.32 -22.64 24.01
CA VAL A 59 -9.75 -23.59 23.06
C VAL A 59 -10.82 -24.60 22.66
N ILE A 60 -10.74 -25.10 21.43
CA ILE A 60 -11.61 -26.16 20.94
C ILE A 60 -10.80 -27.46 20.89
N SER A 61 -11.35 -28.54 21.41
CA SER A 61 -10.77 -29.87 21.38
C SER A 61 -11.89 -30.92 21.35
N ASN A 62 -11.73 -31.95 20.48
CA ASN A 62 -12.74 -32.99 20.24
C ASN A 62 -14.15 -32.41 19.97
N GLY A 63 -14.23 -31.30 19.23
CA GLY A 63 -15.48 -30.59 18.92
C GLY A 63 -16.13 -29.88 20.12
N THR A 64 -15.47 -29.84 21.26
CA THR A 64 -15.96 -29.17 22.49
C THR A 64 -15.18 -27.87 22.70
N THR A 65 -15.91 -26.79 22.99
CA THR A 65 -15.30 -25.51 23.37
C THR A 65 -15.07 -25.50 24.88
N TYR A 66 -13.81 -25.38 25.27
CA TYR A 66 -13.38 -25.20 26.66
C TYR A 66 -13.08 -23.73 26.86
N GLU A 67 -13.83 -23.10 27.73
CA GLU A 67 -13.66 -21.69 28.12
C GLU A 67 -12.99 -21.55 29.46
N ARG A 68 -12.61 -20.35 29.84
CA ARG A 68 -12.00 -20.07 31.16
C ARG A 68 -12.75 -20.67 32.34
N THR A 69 -14.07 -20.84 32.26
CA THR A 69 -14.92 -21.38 33.31
C THR A 69 -14.84 -22.91 33.47
N ASN A 70 -14.52 -23.62 32.42
CA ASN A 70 -14.40 -25.08 32.37
C ASN A 70 -13.02 -25.56 31.89
N LEU A 71 -12.08 -24.65 31.65
CA LEU A 71 -10.68 -24.94 31.35
C LEU A 71 -9.85 -24.77 32.63
N THR A 72 -9.05 -25.76 32.99
CA THR A 72 -8.28 -25.71 34.24
C THR A 72 -7.03 -24.85 34.07
N LEU A 73 -6.97 -23.71 34.77
CA LEU A 73 -5.73 -22.96 34.97
C LEU A 73 -4.90 -23.65 36.06
N ASN A 74 -3.89 -24.43 35.65
CA ASN A 74 -3.04 -25.21 36.54
C ASN A 74 -2.04 -24.36 37.33
N SER A 75 -1.41 -23.39 36.62
CA SER A 75 -0.43 -22.47 37.23
C SER A 75 -0.27 -21.17 36.45
N THR A 76 0.21 -20.15 37.15
CA THR A 76 0.62 -18.88 36.58
C THR A 76 2.07 -18.61 36.94
N GLU A 77 2.92 -18.42 35.98
CA GLU A 77 4.32 -18.09 36.14
C GLU A 77 4.60 -16.65 35.74
N ARG A 78 5.46 -15.95 36.46
CA ARG A 78 5.90 -14.59 36.15
C ARG A 78 7.41 -14.52 36.26
N GLY A 79 8.02 -13.77 35.36
CA GLY A 79 9.45 -13.62 35.35
C GLY A 79 9.95 -12.59 34.31
N SER A 80 11.25 -12.65 34.07
CA SER A 80 11.87 -11.87 33.01
C SER A 80 12.85 -12.76 32.24
N SER A 81 12.99 -12.48 30.94
CA SER A 81 13.92 -13.18 30.06
C SER A 81 14.38 -12.25 28.94
N THR A 82 15.16 -12.78 28.01
CA THR A 82 15.67 -12.02 26.87
C THR A 82 15.42 -12.81 25.59
N ASP A 83 14.73 -12.17 24.66
CA ASP A 83 14.62 -12.65 23.27
C ASP A 83 15.83 -12.15 22.47
N HIS A 84 16.41 -12.99 21.64
CA HIS A 84 17.65 -12.66 20.89
C HIS A 84 17.44 -11.59 19.81
N LEU A 85 16.21 -11.41 19.31
CA LEU A 85 15.85 -10.38 18.32
C LEU A 85 15.17 -9.19 18.98
N LEU A 86 14.21 -9.44 19.84
CA LEU A 86 13.35 -8.41 20.44
C LEU A 86 13.93 -7.80 21.72
N GLY A 87 14.89 -8.45 22.39
CA GLY A 87 15.56 -7.97 23.58
C GLY A 87 14.88 -8.42 24.88
N ARG A 88 15.14 -7.69 25.97
CA ARG A 88 14.65 -8.03 27.30
C ARG A 88 13.14 -7.82 27.41
N TYR A 89 12.46 -8.75 28.11
CA TYR A 89 11.03 -8.68 28.40
C TYR A 89 10.70 -9.23 29.79
N THR A 90 9.58 -8.80 30.36
CA THR A 90 8.89 -9.47 31.45
C THR A 90 7.77 -10.31 30.88
N PHE A 91 7.39 -11.37 31.57
CA PHE A 91 6.33 -12.25 31.10
C PHE A 91 5.37 -12.68 32.18
N THR A 92 4.14 -12.96 31.77
CA THR A 92 3.17 -13.79 32.49
C THR A 92 2.81 -14.97 31.61
N LYS A 93 2.98 -16.17 32.09
CA LYS A 93 2.62 -17.42 31.42
C LYS A 93 1.48 -18.08 32.20
N PHE A 94 0.40 -18.39 31.54
CA PHE A 94 -0.72 -19.17 32.06
C PHE A 94 -0.64 -20.59 31.50
N ASN A 95 -0.59 -21.58 32.39
CA ASN A 95 -0.56 -22.99 32.03
C ASN A 95 -1.95 -23.59 32.19
N PHE A 96 -2.60 -23.88 31.07
CA PHE A 96 -3.93 -24.47 31.03
C PHE A 96 -3.87 -25.97 30.71
N VAL A 97 -4.86 -26.71 31.23
CA VAL A 97 -5.06 -28.13 30.93
C VAL A 97 -6.52 -28.33 30.53
N VAL A 98 -6.72 -29.02 29.41
CA VAL A 98 -8.07 -29.44 28.97
C VAL A 98 -8.52 -30.59 29.87
N PRO A 99 -9.60 -30.47 30.65
CA PRO A 99 -9.89 -31.38 31.79
C PRO A 99 -9.98 -32.87 31.41
N ASP A 100 -10.73 -33.18 30.36
CA ASP A 100 -11.03 -34.56 29.99
C ASP A 100 -9.94 -35.25 29.19
N LEU A 101 -8.98 -34.50 28.66
CA LEU A 101 -7.95 -34.96 27.71
C LEU A 101 -6.53 -34.84 28.28
N GLY A 102 -6.34 -34.00 29.29
CA GLY A 102 -5.02 -33.71 29.83
C GLY A 102 -4.09 -32.89 28.96
N ASN A 103 -4.53 -32.47 27.73
CA ASN A 103 -3.72 -31.67 26.83
C ASN A 103 -3.37 -30.32 27.44
N LYS A 104 -2.10 -29.93 27.33
CA LYS A 104 -1.56 -28.68 27.87
C LYS A 104 -1.50 -27.60 26.80
N VAL A 105 -1.93 -26.40 27.19
CA VAL A 105 -1.81 -25.19 26.41
C VAL A 105 -1.18 -24.10 27.26
N GLU A 106 -0.19 -23.42 26.74
CA GLU A 106 0.44 -22.28 27.38
C GLU A 106 0.03 -20.99 26.67
N ALA A 107 -0.41 -20.00 27.45
CA ALA A 107 -0.70 -18.66 26.98
C ALA A 107 0.30 -17.67 27.59
N TRP A 108 1.15 -17.11 26.74
CA TRP A 108 2.21 -16.19 27.14
C TRP A 108 1.86 -14.75 26.80
N ILE A 109 2.07 -13.86 27.77
CA ILE A 109 2.06 -12.41 27.55
C ILE A 109 3.47 -11.91 27.86
N LYS A 110 4.16 -11.36 26.84
CA LYS A 110 5.54 -10.86 26.96
C LYS A 110 5.53 -9.36 26.75
N ASP A 111 5.93 -8.61 27.78
CA ASP A 111 6.00 -7.14 27.78
C ASP A 111 7.44 -6.70 27.56
N PHE A 112 7.69 -6.00 26.48
CA PHE A 112 9.00 -5.52 26.05
C PHE A 112 9.28 -4.06 26.48
N THR A 113 8.53 -3.51 27.42
CA THR A 113 8.75 -2.14 27.93
C THR A 113 10.25 -1.90 28.23
N PRO A 114 10.87 -0.78 27.74
CA PRO A 114 10.26 0.43 27.19
C PRO A 114 9.88 0.39 25.70
N LYS A 115 10.06 -0.69 24.97
CA LYS A 115 9.62 -0.78 23.57
C LYS A 115 8.08 -0.77 23.51
N PRO A 116 7.47 -0.19 22.45
CA PRO A 116 6.03 0.04 22.41
C PRO A 116 5.23 -1.18 21.97
N PHE A 117 5.63 -2.38 22.37
CA PHE A 117 4.90 -3.58 21.97
C PHE A 117 4.86 -4.67 23.05
N ILE A 118 3.78 -5.43 23.00
CA ILE A 118 3.48 -6.58 23.85
C ILE A 118 3.13 -7.75 22.93
N THR A 119 3.71 -8.94 23.12
CA THR A 119 3.35 -10.12 22.34
C THR A 119 2.51 -11.09 23.14
N PHE A 120 1.56 -11.70 22.46
CA PHE A 120 0.68 -12.77 22.92
C PHE A 120 1.03 -14.02 22.14
N GLU A 121 1.42 -15.09 22.82
CA GLU A 121 1.78 -16.35 22.19
C GLU A 121 0.97 -17.48 22.82
N MET A 122 0.35 -18.30 21.99
CA MET A 122 -0.34 -19.50 22.39
C MET A 122 0.41 -20.71 21.86
N LEU A 123 0.86 -21.57 22.77
CA LEU A 123 1.62 -22.78 22.49
C LEU A 123 0.78 -24.02 22.82
N TYR A 124 0.56 -24.89 21.85
CA TYR A 124 -0.07 -26.20 21.99
C TYR A 124 0.99 -27.25 22.35
N VAL A 125 1.27 -27.42 23.66
CA VAL A 125 2.39 -28.24 24.14
C VAL A 125 2.28 -29.68 23.66
N ASP A 126 1.13 -30.31 23.87
CA ASP A 126 0.86 -31.69 23.50
C ASP A 126 0.14 -31.87 22.16
N GLY A 127 -0.10 -30.73 21.44
CA GLY A 127 -0.97 -30.71 20.28
C GLY A 127 -2.45 -30.82 20.64
N MET A 128 -3.34 -30.76 19.63
CA MET A 128 -4.77 -30.82 19.86
C MET A 128 -5.50 -31.37 18.64
N ASN A 129 -6.51 -32.22 18.84
CA ASN A 129 -7.34 -32.82 17.81
C ASN A 129 -8.80 -32.35 17.94
N GLY A 130 -9.56 -32.44 16.85
CA GLY A 130 -10.95 -31.98 16.83
C GLY A 130 -11.07 -30.49 17.12
N THR A 131 -10.13 -29.66 16.59
CA THR A 131 -10.08 -28.22 16.84
C THR A 131 -10.95 -27.40 15.89
N ARG A 132 -11.60 -28.06 14.93
CA ARG A 132 -12.49 -27.39 13.99
C ARG A 132 -13.64 -26.70 14.73
N SER A 133 -13.77 -25.40 14.53
CA SER A 133 -14.77 -24.57 15.21
C SER A 133 -16.10 -24.46 14.45
N VAL A 134 -16.10 -24.83 13.19
CA VAL A 134 -17.25 -24.74 12.28
C VAL A 134 -17.32 -25.93 11.36
N ASP A 135 -18.54 -26.38 11.10
CA ASP A 135 -18.78 -27.15 9.88
C ASP A 135 -18.48 -26.26 8.69
N CYS A 136 -17.72 -26.78 7.76
CA CYS A 136 -17.40 -26.07 6.52
C CYS A 136 -18.54 -26.29 5.53
N PRO A 137 -19.67 -25.56 5.61
CA PRO A 137 -20.79 -25.82 4.72
C PRO A 137 -20.41 -25.46 3.30
N PRO A 138 -20.90 -26.26 2.33
CA PRO A 138 -20.80 -25.89 0.93
C PRO A 138 -21.62 -24.63 0.67
N VAL A 139 -21.00 -23.61 0.10
CA VAL A 139 -21.65 -22.38 -0.32
C VAL A 139 -21.59 -22.26 -1.84
N SER A 140 -22.77 -22.18 -2.46
CA SER A 140 -22.86 -21.94 -3.89
C SER A 140 -22.51 -20.49 -4.22
N TYR A 141 -21.56 -20.30 -5.11
CA TYR A 141 -21.14 -18.97 -5.57
C TYR A 141 -21.38 -18.92 -7.10
N PRO A 142 -22.57 -18.48 -7.56
CA PRO A 142 -22.81 -18.34 -9.00
C PRO A 142 -21.93 -17.21 -9.58
N PRO A 143 -21.29 -17.39 -10.73
CA PRO A 143 -21.26 -18.60 -11.57
C PRO A 143 -20.14 -19.61 -11.21
N THR A 144 -19.41 -19.39 -10.12
CA THR A 144 -18.15 -20.06 -9.80
C THR A 144 -18.31 -21.44 -9.12
N GLY A 145 -19.53 -21.84 -8.72
CA GLY A 145 -19.79 -23.17 -8.15
C GLY A 145 -19.89 -23.18 -6.62
N THR A 146 -19.69 -24.32 -6.00
CA THR A 146 -19.85 -24.53 -4.57
C THR A 146 -18.48 -24.56 -3.89
N PHE A 147 -18.24 -23.66 -2.95
CA PHE A 147 -17.05 -23.62 -2.12
C PHE A 147 -17.36 -24.04 -0.67
N LEU A 148 -16.40 -24.62 0.01
CA LEU A 148 -16.50 -24.79 1.46
C LEU A 148 -16.17 -23.47 2.17
N ARG A 149 -16.98 -23.05 3.13
CA ARG A 149 -16.77 -21.85 3.94
C ARG A 149 -16.45 -22.20 5.39
N CYS A 150 -15.17 -22.24 5.71
CA CYS A 150 -14.68 -22.48 7.08
C CYS A 150 -14.07 -21.26 7.75
N PHE A 151 -14.31 -20.06 7.28
CA PHE A 151 -13.41 -18.92 7.53
C PHE A 151 -13.89 -17.91 8.55
N ASN A 152 -15.01 -18.13 9.23
CA ASN A 152 -15.61 -17.11 10.10
C ASN A 152 -15.28 -17.24 11.57
N GLN A 153 -14.38 -18.15 12.00
CA GLN A 153 -14.06 -18.39 13.39
C GLN A 153 -12.59 -18.76 13.57
N THR A 154 -12.19 -18.90 14.82
CA THR A 154 -10.89 -19.41 15.23
C THR A 154 -11.07 -20.65 16.10
N SER A 155 -10.07 -21.54 16.13
CA SER A 155 -10.06 -22.72 17.00
C SER A 155 -9.70 -22.40 18.45
N ALA A 156 -9.33 -21.16 18.72
CA ALA A 156 -8.96 -20.63 20.02
C ALA A 156 -9.18 -19.12 20.07
N GLY A 157 -9.20 -18.54 21.25
CA GLY A 157 -9.27 -17.10 21.49
C GLY A 157 -8.16 -16.63 22.42
N PHE A 158 -6.97 -16.35 21.87
CA PHE A 158 -5.89 -15.68 22.57
C PHE A 158 -4.91 -14.97 21.61
N PRO A 159 -4.77 -13.60 21.76
CA PRO A 159 -5.52 -12.74 22.65
C PRO A 159 -7.00 -12.63 22.30
N SER A 160 -7.79 -12.21 23.27
CA SER A 160 -9.21 -11.92 23.11
C SER A 160 -9.53 -10.62 23.83
N PHE A 161 -10.28 -9.72 23.17
CA PHE A 161 -10.64 -8.42 23.75
C PHE A 161 -12.12 -8.14 23.60
N GLN A 162 -12.71 -7.60 24.65
CA GLN A 162 -14.11 -7.22 24.68
C GLN A 162 -14.33 -5.94 23.84
N VAL A 163 -15.35 -5.98 22.99
CA VAL A 163 -15.88 -4.82 22.27
C VAL A 163 -17.00 -4.23 23.11
N GLN A 164 -16.72 -3.13 23.80
CA GLN A 164 -17.63 -2.55 24.78
C GLN A 164 -17.43 -1.04 24.91
N ASN A 165 -18.39 -0.38 25.52
CA ASN A 165 -18.25 1.00 25.93
C ASN A 165 -17.17 1.13 27.01
N THR A 166 -16.31 2.11 26.84
CA THR A 166 -15.25 2.48 27.80
C THR A 166 -15.48 3.89 28.33
N SER A 167 -14.71 4.30 29.36
CA SER A 167 -14.78 5.67 29.89
C SER A 167 -14.31 6.72 28.87
N THR A 168 -13.57 6.30 27.86
CA THR A 168 -13.07 7.11 26.75
C THR A 168 -13.72 6.60 25.46
N THR A 169 -14.19 7.52 24.60
CA THR A 169 -14.69 7.14 23.27
C THR A 169 -13.55 6.59 22.43
N LEU A 170 -13.71 5.37 21.94
CA LEU A 170 -12.74 4.73 21.06
C LEU A 170 -13.30 4.52 19.67
N GLY A 171 -12.45 4.72 18.67
CA GLY A 171 -12.69 4.34 17.30
C GLY A 171 -11.89 3.10 16.92
N TYR A 172 -12.23 2.48 15.80
CA TYR A 172 -11.45 1.40 15.23
C TYR A 172 -11.27 1.53 13.71
N LEU A 173 -10.18 0.94 13.23
CA LEU A 173 -9.91 0.64 11.83
C LEU A 173 -9.49 -0.82 11.74
N ASN A 174 -10.32 -1.64 11.08
CA ASN A 174 -10.01 -3.03 10.77
C ASN A 174 -9.66 -3.15 9.28
N LEU A 175 -8.42 -3.50 8.95
CA LEU A 175 -7.96 -3.71 7.58
C LEU A 175 -8.24 -5.15 7.11
N GLY A 176 -9.47 -5.61 7.32
CA GLY A 176 -9.95 -6.90 6.84
C GLY A 176 -10.53 -6.84 5.42
N GLY A 177 -10.79 -8.01 4.83
CA GLY A 177 -11.31 -8.09 3.47
C GLY A 177 -10.21 -8.03 2.40
N LYS A 178 -10.60 -7.73 1.17
CA LYS A 178 -9.63 -7.51 0.09
C LYS A 178 -8.94 -6.17 0.27
N MET A 179 -7.64 -6.10 0.01
CA MET A 179 -6.88 -4.85 0.10
C MET A 179 -7.28 -3.80 -0.93
N VAL A 180 -8.11 -4.13 -1.87
CA VAL A 180 -8.54 -3.30 -3.00
C VAL A 180 -9.78 -2.46 -2.66
N GLY A 181 -9.68 -1.55 -1.72
CA GLY A 181 -10.69 -0.50 -1.50
C GLY A 181 -11.82 -0.82 -0.53
N ASP A 182 -11.82 -1.97 0.16
CA ASP A 182 -12.89 -2.35 1.09
C ASP A 182 -12.67 -1.88 2.55
N PHE A 183 -11.52 -1.32 2.86
CA PHE A 183 -11.13 -1.00 4.24
C PHE A 183 -11.95 0.13 4.86
N ASP A 184 -12.43 1.10 4.09
CA ASP A 184 -13.23 2.20 4.58
C ASP A 184 -14.57 1.75 5.21
N LYS A 185 -15.06 0.57 4.86
CA LYS A 185 -16.27 -0.04 5.44
C LYS A 185 -16.04 -0.67 6.83
N GLN A 186 -14.78 -0.78 7.23
CA GLN A 186 -14.35 -1.39 8.49
C GLN A 186 -13.85 -0.36 9.49
N ILE A 187 -14.47 0.81 9.51
CA ILE A 187 -14.13 1.94 10.37
C ILE A 187 -15.38 2.40 11.13
N GLY A 188 -15.23 2.73 12.42
CA GLY A 188 -16.35 3.19 13.25
C GLY A 188 -16.01 3.26 14.72
N LEU A 189 -17.03 3.42 15.56
CA LEU A 189 -16.90 3.39 17.01
C LEU A 189 -16.58 1.96 17.49
N PHE A 190 -15.67 1.86 18.45
CA PHE A 190 -15.33 0.60 19.13
C PHE A 190 -16.11 0.51 20.43
N ASP A 191 -17.38 0.07 20.35
CA ASP A 191 -18.32 0.01 21.45
C ASP A 191 -19.28 -1.19 21.31
N SER A 192 -20.26 -1.28 22.20
CA SER A 192 -21.26 -2.37 22.17
C SER A 192 -22.13 -2.42 20.91
N ASN A 193 -22.12 -1.38 20.07
CA ASN A 193 -22.88 -1.29 18.83
C ASN A 193 -21.99 -1.52 17.60
N THR A 194 -20.73 -1.82 17.79
CA THR A 194 -19.79 -2.08 16.69
C THR A 194 -20.35 -3.16 15.76
N PRO A 195 -20.52 -2.89 14.46
CA PRO A 195 -21.02 -3.87 13.51
C PRO A 195 -20.05 -5.05 13.37
N LYS A 196 -20.53 -6.16 12.82
CA LYS A 196 -19.70 -7.32 12.53
C LYS A 196 -18.50 -6.90 11.67
N MET A 197 -17.30 -7.05 12.22
CA MET A 197 -16.07 -6.82 11.46
C MET A 197 -15.82 -7.93 10.46
N THR A 198 -15.14 -7.62 9.36
CA THR A 198 -14.59 -8.64 8.46
C THR A 198 -13.57 -9.46 9.21
N ASP A 199 -13.82 -10.76 9.32
CA ASP A 199 -13.09 -11.69 10.18
C ASP A 199 -12.74 -13.01 9.49
N GLY A 200 -12.33 -13.99 10.27
CA GLY A 200 -11.83 -15.26 9.78
C GLY A 200 -10.53 -15.06 9.00
N ILE A 201 -10.37 -15.81 7.92
CA ILE A 201 -9.17 -15.70 7.07
C ILE A 201 -9.09 -14.40 6.25
N LYS A 202 -10.17 -13.62 6.22
CA LYS A 202 -10.22 -12.28 5.66
C LYS A 202 -9.85 -11.20 6.68
N GLY A 203 -9.84 -11.54 7.98
CA GLY A 203 -9.49 -10.59 9.04
C GLY A 203 -8.05 -10.10 8.89
N GLY A 204 -7.81 -8.87 9.29
CA GLY A 204 -6.53 -8.22 9.17
C GLY A 204 -6.11 -7.50 10.45
N PRO A 205 -5.13 -6.60 10.38
CA PRO A 205 -4.76 -5.75 11.48
C PRO A 205 -5.94 -4.91 11.99
N LEU A 206 -6.08 -4.84 13.31
CA LEU A 206 -7.08 -4.03 13.99
C LEU A 206 -6.39 -2.92 14.78
N ALA A 207 -6.63 -1.67 14.42
CA ALA A 207 -6.25 -0.49 15.18
C ALA A 207 -7.44 0.00 16.01
N VAL A 208 -7.24 0.23 17.32
CA VAL A 208 -8.20 0.85 18.23
C VAL A 208 -7.56 2.13 18.75
N PHE A 209 -8.26 3.25 18.67
CA PHE A 209 -7.70 4.57 18.95
C PHE A 209 -8.71 5.50 19.62
N ASP A 210 -8.18 6.49 20.37
CA ASP A 210 -8.97 7.56 20.95
C ASP A 210 -9.03 8.79 20.02
N SER A 211 -9.76 9.81 20.43
CA SER A 211 -9.89 11.07 19.66
C SER A 211 -8.60 11.87 19.55
N ASP A 212 -7.62 11.60 20.41
CA ASP A 212 -6.29 12.23 20.37
C ASP A 212 -5.32 11.49 19.45
N GLY A 213 -5.72 10.31 18.95
CA GLY A 213 -4.92 9.46 18.07
C GLY A 213 -4.04 8.46 18.80
N ASN A 214 -4.08 8.38 20.15
CA ASN A 214 -3.37 7.29 20.84
C ASN A 214 -3.94 5.95 20.37
N THR A 215 -3.11 5.09 19.83
CA THR A 215 -3.53 3.89 19.09
C THR A 215 -2.91 2.64 19.66
N VAL A 216 -3.70 1.56 19.75
CA VAL A 216 -3.23 0.18 19.92
C VAL A 216 -3.56 -0.59 18.64
N LEU A 217 -2.53 -1.05 17.94
CA LEU A 217 -2.65 -1.90 16.75
C LEU A 217 -2.40 -3.35 17.13
N ILE A 218 -3.29 -4.27 16.75
CA ILE A 218 -3.19 -5.69 17.01
C ILE A 218 -3.12 -6.45 15.68
N SER A 219 -2.11 -7.30 15.52
CA SER A 219 -1.88 -8.05 14.28
C SER A 219 -1.08 -9.32 14.54
N PRO A 220 -1.24 -10.38 13.72
CA PRO A 220 -0.34 -11.51 13.73
C PRO A 220 1.13 -11.10 13.51
N SER A 221 2.05 -11.85 14.09
CA SER A 221 3.50 -11.63 13.91
C SER A 221 4.25 -12.83 13.35
N ASP A 222 3.59 -13.97 13.23
CA ASP A 222 4.07 -15.19 12.56
C ASP A 222 2.87 -15.98 12.02
N ASN A 223 3.12 -17.11 11.36
CA ASN A 223 2.09 -18.03 10.85
C ASN A 223 0.93 -17.32 10.13
N PHE A 224 1.24 -16.29 9.35
CA PHE A 224 0.27 -15.36 8.75
C PHE A 224 -0.83 -16.06 7.95
N MET A 225 -0.52 -17.22 7.35
CA MET A 225 -1.48 -17.99 6.55
C MET A 225 -2.35 -18.93 7.39
N ALA A 226 -2.02 -19.14 8.68
CA ALA A 226 -2.75 -20.03 9.59
C ALA A 226 -3.53 -19.28 10.67
N ILE A 227 -3.13 -18.06 11.04
CA ILE A 227 -3.83 -17.24 12.05
C ILE A 227 -5.04 -16.53 11.43
N SER A 228 -6.12 -16.47 12.19
CA SER A 228 -7.34 -15.73 11.86
C SER A 228 -7.74 -14.80 13.01
N MET A 229 -8.53 -13.79 12.67
CA MET A 229 -9.25 -12.94 13.62
C MET A 229 -10.73 -13.30 13.57
N TRP A 230 -11.41 -13.37 14.71
CA TRP A 230 -12.85 -13.63 14.77
C TRP A 230 -13.54 -12.60 15.66
N HIS A 231 -14.52 -11.88 15.10
CA HIS A 231 -15.40 -11.00 15.85
C HIS A 231 -16.67 -11.74 16.25
N ASP A 232 -16.73 -12.18 17.49
CA ASP A 232 -17.93 -12.79 18.11
C ASP A 232 -18.87 -11.69 18.61
N GLN A 233 -20.01 -11.53 17.94
CA GLN A 233 -21.03 -10.56 18.29
C GLN A 233 -22.06 -11.08 19.33
N SER A 234 -21.72 -12.10 20.13
CA SER A 234 -22.53 -12.47 21.28
C SER A 234 -22.69 -11.28 22.25
N PRO A 235 -23.68 -11.24 23.16
CA PRO A 235 -23.86 -10.13 24.08
C PRO A 235 -22.54 -9.73 24.74
N GLY A 236 -22.12 -8.48 24.55
CA GLY A 236 -20.83 -7.97 24.96
C GLY A 236 -19.67 -8.22 24.00
N GLY A 237 -19.87 -8.83 22.81
CA GLY A 237 -18.95 -9.01 21.70
C GLY A 237 -17.46 -9.14 22.01
N THR A 238 -16.75 -9.99 21.33
CA THR A 238 -15.29 -10.12 21.48
C THR A 238 -14.57 -10.21 20.14
N VAL A 239 -13.38 -9.65 20.06
CA VAL A 239 -12.46 -9.90 18.96
C VAL A 239 -11.38 -10.86 19.46
N ASN A 240 -11.23 -11.97 18.75
CA ASN A 240 -10.38 -13.09 19.11
C ASN A 240 -9.36 -13.36 18.03
N TRP A 241 -8.15 -13.77 18.39
CA TRP A 241 -7.15 -14.28 17.48
C TRP A 241 -6.81 -15.72 17.84
N GLY A 242 -6.55 -16.53 16.82
CA GLY A 242 -6.17 -17.93 16.99
C GLY A 242 -5.93 -18.60 15.65
N VAL A 243 -5.70 -19.90 15.67
CA VAL A 243 -5.62 -20.73 14.46
C VAL A 243 -6.96 -20.67 13.72
N MET A 244 -6.95 -20.62 12.40
CA MET A 244 -8.16 -20.58 11.56
C MET A 244 -9.09 -21.78 11.87
N GLY A 245 -10.39 -21.51 11.92
CA GLY A 245 -11.39 -22.43 12.48
C GLY A 245 -11.68 -23.71 11.66
N GLY A 246 -11.15 -23.79 10.43
CA GLY A 246 -11.26 -25.00 9.60
C GLY A 246 -10.27 -26.10 9.92
N VAL A 247 -9.22 -25.78 10.69
CA VAL A 247 -8.17 -26.74 11.08
C VAL A 247 -8.71 -27.73 12.11
N ASP A 248 -8.50 -29.02 11.87
CA ASP A 248 -8.96 -30.10 12.74
C ASP A 248 -7.88 -30.66 13.67
N GLN A 249 -6.62 -30.54 13.29
CA GLN A 249 -5.49 -31.04 14.04
C GLN A 249 -4.37 -29.99 14.13
N ILE A 250 -3.93 -29.75 15.36
CA ILE A 250 -2.80 -28.86 15.64
C ILE A 250 -1.69 -29.73 16.26
N PRO A 251 -0.48 -29.78 15.66
CA PRO A 251 0.59 -30.64 16.15
C PRO A 251 1.17 -30.15 17.47
N ALA A 252 1.80 -31.08 18.22
CA ALA A 252 2.52 -30.75 19.44
C ALA A 252 3.65 -29.75 19.17
N GLY A 253 3.77 -28.77 20.07
CA GLY A 253 4.76 -27.71 19.95
C GLY A 253 4.40 -26.59 18.96
N TYR A 254 3.25 -26.64 18.29
CA TYR A 254 2.79 -25.55 17.42
C TYR A 254 2.44 -24.31 18.24
N SER A 255 2.88 -23.15 17.76
CA SER A 255 2.52 -21.88 18.40
C SER A 255 2.07 -20.84 17.39
N VAL A 256 1.28 -19.91 17.87
CA VAL A 256 0.85 -18.72 17.12
C VAL A 256 1.12 -17.48 17.94
N ARG A 257 1.58 -16.41 17.29
CA ARG A 257 1.93 -15.16 17.96
C ARG A 257 1.20 -13.97 17.36
N VAL A 258 0.65 -13.14 18.23
CA VAL A 258 0.01 -11.87 17.91
C VAL A 258 0.73 -10.76 18.68
N VAL A 259 0.91 -9.61 18.08
CA VAL A 259 1.51 -8.44 18.72
C VAL A 259 0.50 -7.31 18.86
N ALA A 260 0.52 -6.65 20.00
CA ALA A 260 -0.11 -5.35 20.22
C ALA A 260 0.99 -4.28 20.23
N VAL A 261 0.87 -3.27 19.37
CA VAL A 261 1.80 -2.16 19.24
C VAL A 261 1.08 -0.87 19.60
N ALA A 262 1.70 0.03 20.37
CA ALA A 262 1.10 1.31 20.70
C ALA A 262 1.91 2.50 20.15
N ALA A 263 1.20 3.52 19.68
CA ALA A 263 1.80 4.77 19.19
C ALA A 263 0.85 5.97 19.37
N PRO A 264 1.36 7.21 19.37
CA PRO A 264 0.55 8.43 19.48
C PRO A 264 -0.16 8.80 18.16
N GLY A 265 -0.20 7.93 17.17
CA GLY A 265 -0.85 8.12 15.88
C GLY A 265 -1.20 6.79 15.24
N ILE A 266 -2.22 6.76 14.39
CA ILE A 266 -2.66 5.55 13.66
C ILE A 266 -1.57 5.15 12.64
N ASN A 267 -1.17 6.06 11.75
CA ASN A 267 -0.09 5.82 10.80
C ASN A 267 1.21 5.42 11.52
N GLN A 268 1.49 6.04 12.67
CA GLN A 268 2.66 5.70 13.46
C GLN A 268 2.56 4.29 14.06
N ALA A 269 1.38 3.85 14.53
CA ALA A 269 1.19 2.50 15.04
C ALA A 269 1.44 1.43 13.95
N PHE A 270 0.97 1.67 12.72
CA PHE A 270 1.30 0.79 11.58
C PHE A 270 2.80 0.80 11.27
N SER A 271 3.44 1.97 11.30
CA SER A 271 4.90 2.08 11.10
C SER A 271 5.70 1.34 12.18
N GLU A 272 5.27 1.43 13.47
CA GLU A 272 5.87 0.67 14.57
C GLU A 272 5.69 -0.85 14.40
N TYR A 273 4.53 -1.27 13.90
CA TYR A 273 4.30 -2.67 13.56
C TYR A 273 5.25 -3.14 12.45
N GLY A 274 5.43 -2.36 11.39
CA GLY A 274 6.42 -2.65 10.35
C GLY A 274 7.85 -2.73 10.92
N ARG A 275 8.22 -1.84 11.85
CA ARG A 275 9.51 -1.91 12.56
C ARG A 275 9.64 -3.17 13.42
N PHE A 276 8.56 -3.58 14.08
CA PHE A 276 8.55 -4.83 14.85
C PHE A 276 8.78 -6.03 13.94
N LEU A 277 8.13 -6.10 12.77
CA LEU A 277 8.37 -7.17 11.80
C LEU A 277 9.80 -7.15 11.26
N GLU A 278 10.38 -5.96 11.06
CA GLU A 278 11.77 -5.84 10.62
C GLU A 278 12.77 -6.37 11.66
N LEU A 279 12.48 -6.22 12.95
CA LEU A 279 13.30 -6.83 14.00
C LEU A 279 13.30 -8.36 13.90
N LEU A 280 12.14 -8.95 13.55
CA LEU A 280 11.98 -10.41 13.44
C LEU A 280 12.59 -10.97 12.15
N TYR A 281 12.31 -10.35 11.01
CA TYR A 281 12.54 -10.96 9.69
C TYR A 281 13.72 -10.35 8.92
N LYS A 282 14.10 -9.10 9.19
CA LYS A 282 15.24 -8.39 8.58
C LYS A 282 15.22 -8.38 7.04
N THR A 283 14.07 -8.12 6.46
CA THR A 283 13.84 -8.23 5.01
C THR A 283 13.87 -6.91 4.27
N LYS A 284 13.83 -5.77 4.96
CA LYS A 284 13.66 -4.43 4.38
C LYS A 284 14.72 -4.11 3.30
N GLU A 285 16.00 -4.33 3.59
CA GLU A 285 17.07 -4.00 2.63
C GLU A 285 17.06 -4.94 1.42
N ARG A 286 16.73 -6.21 1.61
CA ARG A 286 16.56 -7.16 0.50
C ARG A 286 15.36 -6.74 -0.37
N ARG A 287 14.25 -6.32 0.24
CA ARG A 287 13.07 -5.84 -0.51
C ARG A 287 13.38 -4.57 -1.32
N LYS A 288 14.10 -3.61 -0.75
CA LYS A 288 14.56 -2.42 -1.49
C LYS A 288 15.39 -2.80 -2.72
N HIS A 289 16.23 -3.82 -2.60
CA HIS A 289 16.99 -4.34 -3.73
C HIS A 289 16.07 -4.82 -4.84
N TYR A 290 15.07 -5.66 -4.54
CA TYR A 290 14.10 -6.12 -5.54
C TYR A 290 13.23 -4.97 -6.07
N GLN A 291 12.79 -4.05 -5.22
CA GLN A 291 12.06 -2.86 -5.67
C GLN A 291 12.85 -2.01 -6.66
N SER A 292 14.17 -1.92 -6.49
CA SER A 292 15.03 -1.18 -7.45
C SER A 292 15.19 -1.90 -8.79
N GLN A 293 14.91 -3.18 -8.87
CA GLN A 293 14.95 -4.00 -10.09
C GLN A 293 13.57 -4.17 -10.73
N ASP A 294 12.51 -3.87 -9.99
CA ASP A 294 11.14 -3.93 -10.48
C ASP A 294 10.89 -2.84 -11.52
N VAL A 295 10.71 -3.26 -12.77
CA VAL A 295 10.53 -2.33 -13.90
C VAL A 295 9.27 -1.51 -13.75
N SER A 296 8.21 -2.08 -13.17
CA SER A 296 6.94 -1.40 -12.98
C SER A 296 6.99 -0.34 -11.87
N LEU A 297 7.90 -0.50 -10.91
CA LEU A 297 8.17 0.51 -9.88
C LEU A 297 9.19 1.56 -10.34
N SER A 298 9.95 1.27 -11.37
CA SER A 298 11.07 2.11 -11.82
C SER A 298 10.75 2.97 -13.04
N TYR A 299 9.86 2.51 -13.91
CA TYR A 299 9.58 3.16 -15.19
C TYR A 299 8.08 3.31 -15.46
N LEU A 300 7.74 4.31 -16.25
CA LEU A 300 6.42 4.47 -16.83
C LEU A 300 6.11 3.26 -17.72
N GLY A 301 4.92 2.66 -17.59
CA GLY A 301 4.52 1.51 -18.38
C GLY A 301 3.26 1.74 -19.18
N TYR A 302 2.92 0.79 -20.04
CA TYR A 302 1.61 0.69 -20.66
C TYR A 302 0.84 -0.48 -20.09
N TRP A 303 -0.43 -0.28 -19.73
CA TRP A 303 -1.24 -1.31 -19.07
C TRP A 303 -2.45 -1.71 -19.92
N THR A 304 -2.71 -3.01 -20.00
CA THR A 304 -3.91 -3.55 -20.65
C THR A 304 -5.00 -3.94 -19.65
N ASP A 305 -4.71 -3.91 -18.34
CA ASP A 305 -5.72 -4.15 -17.32
C ASP A 305 -6.75 -3.01 -17.33
N ASN A 306 -8.02 -3.35 -17.60
CA ASN A 306 -9.15 -2.42 -17.68
C ASN A 306 -8.93 -1.17 -18.57
N GLY A 307 -7.85 -1.11 -19.35
CA GLY A 307 -7.56 -0.06 -20.32
C GLY A 307 -8.30 -0.26 -21.66
N ALA A 308 -7.96 0.55 -22.65
CA ALA A 308 -8.59 0.51 -23.97
C ALA A 308 -8.52 -0.87 -24.65
N TYR A 309 -7.43 -1.60 -24.43
CA TYR A 309 -7.18 -2.90 -25.06
C TYR A 309 -7.28 -4.06 -24.06
N TYR A 310 -8.33 -4.07 -23.27
CA TYR A 310 -8.62 -5.10 -22.30
C TYR A 310 -9.56 -6.16 -22.90
N TYR A 311 -9.45 -7.40 -22.54
CA TYR A 311 -10.33 -8.54 -22.89
C TYR A 311 -10.69 -8.60 -24.40
N TYR A 312 -9.68 -8.76 -25.27
CA TYR A 312 -9.83 -8.92 -26.72
C TYR A 312 -10.27 -7.66 -27.50
N HIS A 313 -10.34 -6.50 -26.86
CA HIS A 313 -10.49 -5.25 -27.57
C HIS A 313 -9.15 -4.85 -28.20
N THR A 314 -9.15 -4.59 -29.49
CA THR A 314 -7.92 -4.30 -30.28
C THR A 314 -8.16 -3.15 -31.27
N GLU A 315 -7.09 -2.63 -31.83
CA GLU A 315 -7.19 -1.69 -32.96
C GLU A 315 -7.77 -2.36 -34.21
N ALA A 316 -8.35 -1.56 -35.08
CA ALA A 316 -8.81 -1.98 -36.38
C ALA A 316 -7.72 -1.86 -37.45
N ASN A 317 -7.77 -2.77 -38.43
CA ASN A 317 -7.04 -2.63 -39.70
C ASN A 317 -7.72 -1.60 -40.61
N ALA A 318 -7.03 -1.16 -41.67
CA ALA A 318 -7.58 -0.21 -42.64
C ALA A 318 -8.85 -0.71 -43.38
N ASP A 319 -9.06 -2.03 -43.43
CA ASP A 319 -10.23 -2.68 -44.01
C ASP A 319 -11.39 -2.87 -42.99
N GLY A 320 -11.22 -2.36 -41.76
CA GLY A 320 -12.19 -2.48 -40.67
C GLY A 320 -12.18 -3.81 -39.91
N THR A 321 -11.32 -4.75 -40.24
CA THR A 321 -11.13 -5.97 -39.48
C THR A 321 -10.29 -5.70 -38.22
N ASN A 322 -10.50 -6.50 -37.14
CA ASN A 322 -9.70 -6.35 -35.93
C ASN A 322 -8.26 -6.82 -36.11
N LYS A 323 -7.30 -6.08 -35.60
CA LYS A 323 -5.91 -6.53 -35.44
C LYS A 323 -5.81 -7.62 -34.38
N THR A 324 -4.71 -8.38 -34.42
CA THR A 324 -4.36 -9.23 -33.25
C THR A 324 -3.88 -8.37 -32.09
N PHE A 325 -4.00 -8.87 -30.86
CA PHE A 325 -3.38 -8.21 -29.72
C PHE A 325 -1.88 -7.97 -29.90
N GLN A 326 -1.17 -8.98 -30.43
CA GLN A 326 0.24 -8.86 -30.76
C GLN A 326 0.52 -7.60 -31.59
N ASN A 327 -0.25 -7.36 -32.65
CA ASN A 327 -0.05 -6.19 -33.54
C ASN A 327 -0.49 -4.90 -32.85
N THR A 328 -1.61 -4.91 -32.11
CA THR A 328 -2.07 -3.74 -31.36
C THR A 328 -1.01 -3.27 -30.35
N LEU A 329 -0.39 -4.18 -29.60
CA LEU A 329 0.66 -3.81 -28.63
C LEU A 329 1.96 -3.34 -29.30
N ILE A 330 2.29 -3.84 -30.48
CA ILE A 330 3.39 -3.31 -31.28
C ILE A 330 3.08 -1.88 -31.76
N ASP A 331 1.84 -1.63 -32.16
CA ASP A 331 1.41 -0.28 -32.58
C ASP A 331 1.38 0.69 -31.39
N VAL A 332 1.02 0.25 -30.18
CA VAL A 332 1.15 1.06 -28.97
C VAL A 332 2.59 1.52 -28.76
N GLN A 333 3.56 0.62 -28.89
CA GLN A 333 4.98 0.99 -28.77
C GLN A 333 5.41 1.93 -29.88
N THR A 334 5.03 1.67 -31.12
CA THR A 334 5.33 2.53 -32.27
C THR A 334 4.76 3.93 -32.09
N TYR A 335 3.53 4.03 -31.59
CA TYR A 335 2.88 5.30 -31.24
C TYR A 335 3.66 6.03 -30.14
N SER A 336 3.99 5.36 -29.05
CA SER A 336 4.69 5.97 -27.92
C SER A 336 6.05 6.56 -28.34
N GLU A 337 6.79 5.85 -29.20
CA GLU A 337 8.03 6.35 -29.78
C GLU A 337 7.83 7.59 -30.65
N SER A 338 6.75 7.60 -31.47
CA SER A 338 6.43 8.72 -32.35
C SER A 338 6.10 10.02 -31.62
N VAL A 339 5.55 9.92 -30.40
CA VAL A 339 5.21 11.07 -29.57
C VAL A 339 6.20 11.30 -28.41
N ASN A 340 7.35 10.58 -28.40
CA ASN A 340 8.38 10.65 -27.38
C ASN A 340 7.89 10.32 -25.97
N LEU A 341 6.94 9.41 -25.83
CA LEU A 341 6.46 8.89 -24.56
C LEU A 341 7.26 7.62 -24.18
N PRO A 342 8.14 7.66 -23.16
CA PRO A 342 9.14 6.61 -22.94
C PRO A 342 8.59 5.48 -22.06
N TYR A 343 7.76 4.60 -22.59
CA TYR A 343 7.38 3.37 -21.87
C TYR A 343 8.59 2.47 -21.62
N GLY A 344 8.73 1.97 -20.40
CA GLY A 344 9.80 1.06 -19.97
C GLY A 344 9.36 -0.40 -19.84
N TYR A 345 8.05 -0.70 -19.90
CA TYR A 345 7.48 -2.06 -19.84
C TYR A 345 6.03 -2.07 -20.37
N MET A 346 5.52 -3.28 -20.61
CA MET A 346 4.10 -3.52 -20.89
C MET A 346 3.50 -4.50 -19.90
N GLN A 347 2.32 -4.19 -19.34
CA GLN A 347 1.50 -5.13 -18.59
C GLN A 347 0.52 -5.81 -19.54
N ILE A 348 0.43 -7.14 -19.44
CA ILE A 348 -0.52 -7.98 -20.17
C ILE A 348 -1.42 -8.69 -19.16
N ASP A 349 -2.71 -8.39 -19.23
CA ASP A 349 -3.70 -8.88 -18.30
C ASP A 349 -4.29 -10.25 -18.70
N SER A 350 -5.31 -10.70 -18.00
CA SER A 350 -5.87 -12.06 -17.93
C SER A 350 -6.33 -12.68 -19.26
N TRP A 351 -6.22 -12.01 -20.38
CA TRP A 351 -6.67 -12.47 -21.69
C TRP A 351 -5.65 -13.30 -22.48
N TRP A 352 -4.38 -13.30 -22.14
CA TRP A 352 -3.29 -13.81 -22.97
C TRP A 352 -3.02 -15.32 -22.91
N TYR A 353 -3.42 -16.00 -21.80
CA TYR A 353 -3.16 -17.42 -21.57
C TYR A 353 -4.40 -18.30 -21.78
N TYR A 354 -4.20 -19.64 -21.84
CA TYR A 354 -5.29 -20.57 -21.99
C TYR A 354 -6.10 -20.69 -20.70
N LYS A 355 -7.38 -20.35 -20.78
CA LYS A 355 -8.34 -20.48 -19.69
C LYS A 355 -9.01 -21.83 -19.68
N GLY A 356 -9.31 -22.33 -18.48
CA GLY A 356 -9.99 -23.55 -18.22
C GLY A 356 -11.36 -23.37 -17.59
N PHE A 357 -11.73 -24.32 -16.73
CA PHE A 357 -13.01 -24.32 -16.04
C PHE A 357 -13.19 -23.00 -15.25
N GLN A 358 -14.31 -22.33 -15.49
CA GLN A 358 -14.66 -21.04 -14.86
C GLN A 358 -13.58 -19.94 -15.00
N ASN A 359 -13.07 -19.78 -16.19
CA ASN A 359 -12.05 -18.79 -16.51
C ASN A 359 -10.75 -18.90 -15.68
N SER A 360 -10.54 -20.02 -14.97
CA SER A 360 -9.31 -20.30 -14.25
C SER A 360 -8.13 -20.53 -15.20
N VAL A 361 -6.90 -20.54 -14.67
CA VAL A 361 -5.73 -20.85 -15.47
C VAL A 361 -5.66 -22.36 -15.76
N LYS A 362 -5.80 -22.72 -17.03
CA LYS A 362 -5.56 -24.08 -17.53
C LYS A 362 -4.09 -24.28 -17.87
N THR A 363 -3.56 -23.40 -18.72
CA THR A 363 -2.15 -23.42 -19.11
C THR A 363 -1.66 -21.98 -19.21
N TRP A 364 -0.68 -21.62 -18.41
CA TRP A 364 -0.10 -20.25 -18.38
C TRP A 364 0.93 -20.10 -19.47
N GLU A 365 0.46 -20.10 -20.70
CA GLU A 365 1.22 -19.95 -21.94
C GLU A 365 0.44 -19.06 -22.90
N ALA A 366 1.17 -18.33 -23.76
CA ALA A 366 0.54 -17.44 -24.72
C ALA A 366 -0.35 -18.20 -25.73
N ARG A 367 -1.58 -17.79 -25.84
CA ARG A 367 -2.52 -18.32 -26.85
C ARG A 367 -2.07 -17.91 -28.25
N GLN A 368 -2.07 -18.86 -29.17
CA GLN A 368 -1.60 -18.65 -30.53
C GLN A 368 -2.53 -17.73 -31.35
N ASP A 369 -3.83 -17.71 -31.05
CA ASP A 369 -4.78 -16.80 -31.69
C ASP A 369 -4.61 -15.34 -31.25
N ILE A 370 -4.02 -15.09 -30.09
CA ILE A 370 -3.70 -13.77 -29.53
C ILE A 370 -2.29 -13.33 -29.93
N PHE A 371 -1.32 -14.23 -29.80
CA PHE A 371 0.09 -14.04 -30.16
C PHE A 371 0.53 -15.02 -31.25
N PRO A 372 0.17 -14.77 -32.53
CA PRO A 372 0.45 -15.72 -33.62
C PRO A 372 1.93 -16.10 -33.78
N ASN A 373 2.84 -15.17 -33.42
CA ASN A 373 4.28 -15.38 -33.48
C ASN A 373 4.90 -15.70 -32.11
N GLY A 374 4.05 -15.90 -31.07
CA GLY A 374 4.45 -16.14 -29.69
C GLY A 374 4.81 -14.86 -28.93
N ILE A 375 4.70 -14.92 -27.60
CA ILE A 375 4.91 -13.76 -26.72
C ILE A 375 6.36 -13.23 -26.73
N SER A 376 7.34 -14.10 -26.97
CA SER A 376 8.74 -13.68 -27.14
C SER A 376 8.95 -12.80 -28.37
N PHE A 377 8.09 -12.90 -29.38
CA PHE A 377 8.12 -12.02 -30.55
C PHE A 377 7.70 -10.60 -30.17
N LEU A 378 6.66 -10.45 -29.32
CA LEU A 378 6.26 -9.15 -28.80
C LEU A 378 7.42 -8.48 -28.05
N ASN A 379 8.02 -9.16 -27.07
CA ASN A 379 9.17 -8.65 -26.32
C ASN A 379 10.34 -8.23 -27.24
N LYS A 380 10.68 -9.06 -28.25
CA LYS A 380 11.76 -8.73 -29.20
C LYS A 380 11.41 -7.52 -30.09
N LYS A 381 10.15 -7.35 -30.48
CA LYS A 381 9.71 -6.27 -31.36
C LYS A 381 9.60 -4.93 -30.65
N THR A 382 9.09 -4.94 -29.42
CA THR A 382 8.94 -3.72 -28.62
C THR A 382 10.20 -3.35 -27.86
N GLY A 383 11.08 -4.32 -27.58
CA GLY A 383 12.24 -4.15 -26.70
C GLY A 383 11.84 -4.00 -25.22
N LEU A 384 10.57 -4.16 -24.86
CA LEU A 384 10.05 -3.91 -23.53
C LEU A 384 9.90 -5.21 -22.71
N PRO A 385 10.35 -5.24 -21.46
CA PRO A 385 10.03 -6.32 -20.52
C PRO A 385 8.51 -6.37 -20.24
N LEU A 386 8.03 -7.53 -19.80
CA LEU A 386 6.62 -7.77 -19.59
C LEU A 386 6.30 -7.93 -18.11
N VAL A 387 5.21 -7.32 -17.70
CA VAL A 387 4.45 -7.63 -16.48
C VAL A 387 3.30 -8.54 -16.90
N ALA A 388 3.23 -9.75 -16.36
CA ALA A 388 2.27 -10.74 -16.83
C ALA A 388 1.37 -11.24 -15.72
N HIS A 389 0.09 -11.04 -15.93
CA HIS A 389 -0.98 -11.43 -15.03
C HIS A 389 -1.14 -12.94 -14.95
N ASN A 390 -1.42 -13.45 -13.74
CA ASN A 390 -1.95 -14.79 -13.48
C ASN A 390 -3.13 -14.71 -12.51
N ARG A 391 -4.17 -15.53 -12.74
CA ARG A 391 -5.28 -15.64 -11.80
C ARG A 391 -5.23 -17.00 -11.07
N TYR A 392 -6.30 -17.43 -10.43
CA TYR A 392 -6.38 -18.73 -9.75
C TYR A 392 -6.22 -19.92 -10.72
N TRP A 393 -5.57 -20.98 -10.24
CA TRP A 393 -5.38 -22.23 -11.00
C TRP A 393 -6.65 -23.05 -11.06
N GLY A 394 -6.97 -23.59 -12.24
CA GLY A 394 -8.15 -24.41 -12.47
C GLY A 394 -7.95 -25.89 -12.13
N ARG A 395 -9.05 -26.56 -11.78
CA ARG A 395 -9.05 -28.01 -11.60
C ARG A 395 -8.54 -28.80 -12.82
N ASP A 396 -8.70 -28.23 -13.99
CA ASP A 396 -8.29 -28.79 -15.28
C ASP A 396 -6.94 -28.26 -15.77
N THR A 397 -6.12 -27.70 -14.86
CA THR A 397 -4.78 -27.22 -15.20
C THR A 397 -3.92 -28.35 -15.75
N THR A 398 -3.27 -28.08 -16.89
CA THR A 398 -2.41 -29.07 -17.59
C THR A 398 -1.12 -29.39 -16.84
N TYR A 399 -0.80 -28.63 -15.81
CA TYR A 399 0.41 -28.84 -15.00
C TYR A 399 0.25 -29.96 -13.97
N ALA A 400 -0.99 -30.22 -13.53
CA ALA A 400 -1.27 -31.16 -12.45
C ALA A 400 -1.12 -32.63 -12.93
N LYS A 401 -0.48 -33.49 -12.12
CA LYS A 401 -0.38 -34.94 -12.36
C LYS A 401 -1.75 -35.59 -12.60
N GLN A 402 -2.79 -35.12 -11.92
CA GLN A 402 -4.17 -35.56 -12.07
C GLN A 402 -4.72 -35.32 -13.49
N ASN A 403 -4.14 -34.39 -14.24
CA ASN A 403 -4.49 -34.03 -15.62
C ASN A 403 -3.38 -34.41 -16.62
N ASN A 404 -2.55 -35.41 -16.30
CA ASN A 404 -1.39 -35.85 -17.07
C ASN A 404 -0.22 -34.83 -17.15
N GLY A 405 -0.16 -33.88 -16.24
CA GLY A 405 0.96 -32.95 -16.07
C GLY A 405 2.09 -33.55 -15.23
N ASN A 406 3.12 -32.76 -14.98
CA ASN A 406 4.34 -33.24 -14.33
C ASN A 406 4.43 -32.90 -12.83
N PHE A 407 3.53 -32.05 -12.31
CA PHE A 407 3.69 -31.47 -10.97
C PHE A 407 2.60 -31.96 -10.01
N THR A 408 2.94 -32.00 -8.75
CA THR A 408 1.99 -32.26 -7.66
C THR A 408 1.13 -31.02 -7.42
N PHE A 409 -0.19 -31.21 -7.48
CA PHE A 409 -1.17 -30.19 -7.17
C PHE A 409 -2.19 -30.71 -6.17
N VAL A 410 -2.68 -29.86 -5.29
CA VAL A 410 -3.95 -30.05 -4.63
C VAL A 410 -5.03 -29.68 -5.64
N VAL A 411 -5.90 -30.62 -5.99
CA VAL A 411 -6.98 -30.41 -6.98
C VAL A 411 -8.32 -30.67 -6.31
N GLU A 412 -9.18 -29.65 -6.27
CA GLU A 412 -10.54 -29.71 -5.74
C GLU A 412 -11.57 -29.56 -6.86
N SER A 413 -12.85 -29.44 -6.50
CA SER A 413 -13.98 -29.45 -7.47
C SER A 413 -13.90 -28.33 -8.52
N ILE A 414 -13.25 -27.21 -8.21
CA ILE A 414 -13.18 -26.02 -9.09
C ILE A 414 -11.73 -25.58 -9.27
N LEU A 415 -11.00 -25.45 -8.19
CA LEU A 415 -9.66 -24.87 -8.14
C LEU A 415 -8.60 -25.94 -7.92
N ALA A 416 -7.37 -25.56 -8.25
CA ALA A 416 -6.18 -26.31 -7.94
C ALA A 416 -5.12 -25.39 -7.36
N LEU A 417 -4.13 -25.96 -6.67
CA LEU A 417 -3.00 -25.22 -6.10
C LEU A 417 -1.71 -26.03 -6.30
N PRO A 418 -0.64 -25.44 -6.82
CA PRO A 418 0.65 -26.14 -6.89
C PRO A 418 1.21 -26.37 -5.48
N ASP A 419 1.52 -27.63 -5.17
CA ASP A 419 2.20 -28.08 -3.94
C ASP A 419 3.42 -28.94 -4.34
N ASP A 420 4.26 -28.38 -5.22
CA ASP A 420 5.45 -29.00 -5.79
C ASP A 420 6.56 -27.95 -5.85
N GLU A 421 7.67 -28.22 -5.15
CA GLU A 421 8.80 -27.28 -5.04
C GLU A 421 9.43 -26.95 -6.40
N SER A 422 9.35 -27.83 -7.39
CA SER A 422 9.90 -27.63 -8.72
C SER A 422 9.01 -26.84 -9.67
N PHE A 423 7.73 -26.64 -9.32
CA PHE A 423 6.75 -25.99 -10.19
C PHE A 423 7.11 -24.52 -10.48
N TRP A 424 7.26 -23.71 -9.44
CA TRP A 424 7.51 -22.29 -9.58
C TRP A 424 8.86 -21.98 -10.26
N PRO A 425 9.98 -22.65 -9.87
CA PRO A 425 11.26 -22.45 -10.58
C PRO A 425 11.19 -22.82 -12.06
N THR A 426 10.40 -23.83 -12.43
CA THR A 426 10.22 -24.24 -13.81
C THR A 426 9.37 -23.24 -14.59
N LEU A 427 8.23 -22.81 -14.02
CA LEU A 427 7.35 -21.81 -14.64
C LEU A 427 8.10 -20.50 -14.87
N PHE A 428 8.77 -19.98 -13.87
CA PHE A 428 9.46 -18.70 -13.94
C PHE A 428 10.71 -18.71 -14.83
N ARG A 429 11.45 -19.82 -14.89
CA ARG A 429 12.58 -19.96 -15.82
C ARG A 429 12.11 -19.93 -17.27
N ASN A 430 11.02 -20.66 -17.58
CA ASN A 430 10.43 -20.64 -18.90
C ASN A 430 9.92 -19.23 -19.26
N SER A 431 9.27 -18.56 -18.32
CA SER A 431 8.68 -17.24 -18.54
C SER A 431 9.73 -16.13 -18.71
N LYS A 432 10.80 -16.21 -17.97
CA LYS A 432 11.94 -15.28 -18.13
C LYS A 432 12.51 -15.32 -19.55
N SER A 433 12.48 -16.48 -20.20
CA SER A 433 13.00 -16.63 -21.57
C SER A 433 12.22 -15.84 -22.63
N TRP A 434 10.97 -15.48 -22.35
CA TRP A 434 10.15 -14.66 -23.25
C TRP A 434 9.94 -13.20 -22.79
N GLY A 435 10.68 -12.77 -21.74
CA GLY A 435 10.73 -11.38 -21.32
C GLY A 435 9.92 -11.04 -20.06
N LEU A 436 9.46 -12.05 -19.29
CA LEU A 436 8.86 -11.78 -17.97
C LEU A 436 9.85 -11.07 -17.05
N SER A 437 9.42 -9.99 -16.44
CA SER A 437 10.12 -9.24 -15.41
C SER A 437 9.35 -9.20 -14.09
N VAL A 438 8.05 -8.99 -14.15
CA VAL A 438 7.16 -8.97 -13.00
C VAL A 438 6.03 -9.98 -13.19
N TYR A 439 5.85 -10.85 -12.22
CA TYR A 439 4.72 -11.77 -12.17
C TYR A 439 3.60 -11.14 -11.34
N GLU A 440 2.44 -10.96 -11.92
CA GLU A 440 1.27 -10.46 -11.22
C GLU A 440 0.38 -11.62 -10.78
N GLN A 441 0.32 -11.88 -9.47
CA GLN A 441 -0.57 -12.87 -8.89
C GLN A 441 -1.87 -12.21 -8.46
N ASP A 442 -2.85 -12.34 -9.30
CA ASP A 442 -4.20 -11.83 -9.05
C ASP A 442 -5.15 -12.90 -8.50
N TRP A 443 -6.33 -12.47 -8.05
CA TRP A 443 -7.40 -13.33 -7.52
C TRP A 443 -6.96 -14.17 -6.32
N LEU A 444 -6.08 -13.64 -5.49
CA LEU A 444 -5.59 -14.31 -4.29
C LEU A 444 -6.71 -14.60 -3.28
N ASP A 445 -7.73 -13.74 -3.22
CA ASP A 445 -8.92 -13.96 -2.41
C ASP A 445 -9.68 -15.20 -2.86
N ILE A 446 -9.96 -15.33 -4.17
CA ILE A 446 -10.68 -16.49 -4.71
C ILE A 446 -9.86 -17.77 -4.58
N GLN A 447 -8.55 -17.72 -4.86
CA GLN A 447 -7.66 -18.87 -4.66
C GLN A 447 -7.73 -19.38 -3.22
N THR A 448 -7.72 -18.46 -2.23
CA THR A 448 -7.73 -18.81 -0.80
C THR A 448 -9.12 -19.23 -0.31
N LEU A 449 -10.16 -18.47 -0.68
CA LEU A 449 -11.53 -18.75 -0.23
C LEU A 449 -12.18 -19.91 -0.96
N GLY A 450 -11.74 -20.20 -2.18
CA GLY A 450 -12.30 -21.25 -3.03
C GLY A 450 -11.63 -22.61 -2.90
N LEU A 451 -10.52 -22.72 -2.15
CA LEU A 451 -9.81 -23.98 -1.93
C LEU A 451 -9.89 -24.38 -0.45
N ALA A 452 -10.60 -25.47 -0.15
CA ALA A 452 -10.80 -25.92 1.23
C ALA A 452 -9.47 -26.28 1.92
N ALA A 453 -8.52 -26.83 1.18
CA ALA A 453 -7.19 -27.16 1.71
C ALA A 453 -6.47 -25.94 2.30
N LEU A 454 -6.60 -24.74 1.69
CA LEU A 454 -6.03 -23.51 2.23
C LEU A 454 -6.73 -22.99 3.49
N GLN A 455 -7.89 -23.53 3.83
CA GLN A 455 -8.69 -23.16 5.00
C GLN A 455 -8.58 -24.21 6.13
N THR A 456 -7.99 -25.37 5.84
CA THR A 456 -7.95 -26.52 6.76
C THR A 456 -6.55 -27.05 7.05
N ASP A 457 -5.56 -26.71 6.22
CA ASP A 457 -4.16 -27.10 6.41
C ASP A 457 -3.34 -25.92 6.98
N LEU A 458 -2.62 -26.15 8.09
CA LEU A 458 -1.82 -25.14 8.79
C LEU A 458 -0.63 -24.62 7.96
N PHE A 459 -0.11 -25.41 7.02
CA PHE A 459 1.19 -25.19 6.39
C PHE A 459 1.07 -24.93 4.87
N LEU A 460 0.02 -25.40 4.23
CA LEU A 460 -0.11 -25.32 2.77
C LEU A 460 -0.04 -23.88 2.24
N GLY A 461 -0.71 -22.95 2.90
CA GLY A 461 -0.73 -21.55 2.48
C GLY A 461 0.67 -20.91 2.55
N GLU A 462 1.42 -21.19 3.61
CA GLU A 462 2.79 -20.71 3.75
C GLU A 462 3.71 -21.36 2.72
N ARG A 463 3.65 -22.70 2.55
CA ARG A 463 4.46 -23.41 1.53
C ARG A 463 4.23 -22.85 0.14
N TRP A 464 2.97 -22.65 -0.24
CA TRP A 464 2.60 -22.08 -1.53
C TRP A 464 3.22 -20.70 -1.77
N MET A 465 2.98 -19.75 -0.86
CA MET A 465 3.50 -18.37 -0.99
C MET A 465 5.04 -18.35 -0.96
N ARG A 466 5.65 -19.18 -0.09
CA ARG A 466 7.10 -19.28 0.04
C ARG A 466 7.74 -19.84 -1.22
N SER A 467 7.23 -20.95 -1.76
CA SER A 467 7.74 -21.55 -3.00
C SER A 467 7.70 -20.59 -4.17
N MET A 468 6.62 -19.80 -4.29
CA MET A 468 6.47 -18.76 -5.32
C MET A 468 7.49 -17.62 -5.11
N GLY A 469 7.58 -17.08 -3.90
CA GLY A 469 8.46 -15.96 -3.59
C GLY A 469 9.94 -16.31 -3.73
N GLU A 470 10.36 -17.45 -3.21
CA GLU A 470 11.75 -17.92 -3.29
C GLU A 470 12.18 -18.24 -4.73
N ALA A 471 11.29 -18.81 -5.54
CA ALA A 471 11.55 -19.03 -6.96
C ALA A 471 11.73 -17.70 -7.73
N ALA A 472 10.95 -16.69 -7.40
CA ALA A 472 11.10 -15.34 -7.97
C ALA A 472 12.46 -14.74 -7.58
N GLU A 473 12.83 -14.84 -6.28
CA GLU A 473 14.14 -14.38 -5.79
C GLU A 473 15.31 -15.05 -6.53
N GLN A 474 15.28 -16.38 -6.69
CA GLN A 474 16.31 -17.16 -7.38
C GLN A 474 16.51 -16.74 -8.85
N LEU A 475 15.45 -16.23 -9.47
CA LEU A 475 15.43 -15.88 -10.89
C LEU A 475 15.45 -14.38 -11.14
N ASN A 476 15.61 -13.54 -10.10
CA ASN A 476 15.53 -12.09 -10.21
C ASN A 476 14.25 -11.65 -10.94
N LEU A 477 13.13 -12.18 -10.52
CA LEU A 477 11.79 -11.71 -10.86
C LEU A 477 11.19 -11.02 -9.65
N THR A 478 10.25 -10.12 -9.88
CA THR A 478 9.45 -9.51 -8.81
C THR A 478 8.00 -9.93 -8.92
N ILE A 479 7.27 -9.77 -7.83
CA ILE A 479 5.87 -10.19 -7.74
C ILE A 479 5.01 -9.01 -7.29
N GLN A 480 3.92 -8.78 -8.02
CA GLN A 480 2.80 -7.95 -7.62
C GLN A 480 1.68 -8.82 -7.06
N LEU A 481 1.16 -8.49 -5.88
CA LEU A 481 -0.05 -9.09 -5.35
C LEU A 481 -1.28 -8.30 -5.79
N CYS A 482 -2.31 -8.99 -6.28
CA CYS A 482 -3.58 -8.39 -6.62
C CYS A 482 -4.75 -9.18 -5.98
N MET A 483 -5.88 -8.52 -5.72
CA MET A 483 -7.02 -9.06 -4.97
C MET A 483 -6.59 -9.81 -3.70
N SER A 484 -5.53 -9.33 -3.05
CA SER A 484 -4.94 -9.98 -1.88
C SER A 484 -5.76 -9.72 -0.61
N LEU A 485 -5.76 -10.70 0.29
CA LEU A 485 -6.20 -10.53 1.67
C LEU A 485 -5.01 -10.01 2.52
N PRO A 486 -5.23 -9.37 3.68
CA PRO A 486 -4.15 -8.91 4.55
C PRO A 486 -3.13 -9.99 4.89
N ARG A 487 -3.55 -11.26 5.08
CA ARG A 487 -2.63 -12.37 5.34
C ARG A 487 -1.57 -12.59 4.25
N HIS A 488 -1.91 -12.36 2.96
CA HIS A 488 -0.96 -12.46 1.86
C HIS A 488 0.08 -11.34 1.93
N ALA A 489 -0.38 -10.10 2.18
CA ALA A 489 0.51 -8.96 2.36
C ALA A 489 1.42 -9.14 3.60
N LEU A 490 0.88 -9.65 4.72
CA LEU A 490 1.67 -9.98 5.91
C LEU A 490 2.69 -11.08 5.62
N MET A 491 2.28 -12.17 4.96
CA MET A 491 3.18 -13.26 4.56
C MET A 491 4.29 -12.75 3.64
N SER A 492 3.98 -11.82 2.74
CA SER A 492 4.96 -11.21 1.83
C SER A 492 6.12 -10.56 2.58
N TYR A 493 5.94 -10.17 3.87
CA TYR A 493 7.03 -9.57 4.63
C TYR A 493 8.25 -10.50 4.72
N THR A 494 8.04 -11.80 4.69
CA THR A 494 9.11 -12.81 4.67
C THR A 494 9.70 -13.05 3.26
N LEU A 495 9.10 -12.49 2.20
CA LEU A 495 9.36 -12.78 0.79
C LEU A 495 9.72 -11.50 0.03
N PRO A 496 10.99 -11.07 0.04
CA PRO A 496 11.43 -9.78 -0.50
C PRO A 496 11.14 -9.55 -1.98
N ALA A 497 11.05 -10.61 -2.80
CA ALA A 497 10.69 -10.49 -4.22
C ALA A 497 9.25 -10.01 -4.45
N ILE A 498 8.38 -10.09 -3.43
CA ILE A 498 7.06 -9.45 -3.46
C ILE A 498 7.26 -7.97 -3.13
N THR A 499 7.14 -7.11 -4.14
CA THR A 499 7.56 -5.71 -4.08
C THR A 499 6.42 -4.73 -3.90
N GLN A 500 5.20 -5.15 -4.25
CA GLN A 500 4.02 -4.29 -4.30
C GLN A 500 2.73 -5.09 -4.10
N ALA A 501 1.69 -4.37 -3.70
CA ALA A 501 0.34 -4.92 -3.58
C ALA A 501 -0.70 -3.90 -4.07
N ARG A 502 -1.66 -4.38 -4.84
CA ARG A 502 -2.80 -3.58 -5.31
C ARG A 502 -3.65 -3.12 -4.13
N VAL A 503 -3.97 -1.84 -4.09
CA VAL A 503 -4.78 -1.20 -3.04
C VAL A 503 -5.99 -0.44 -3.57
N SER A 504 -6.08 -0.24 -4.90
CA SER A 504 -7.27 0.29 -5.56
C SER A 504 -8.18 -0.84 -6.05
N GLN A 505 -9.46 -0.53 -6.27
CA GLN A 505 -10.35 -1.39 -7.06
C GLN A 505 -9.91 -1.42 -8.53
N ASP A 506 -10.51 -2.33 -9.30
CA ASP A 506 -10.35 -2.35 -10.75
C ASP A 506 -10.84 -1.05 -11.37
N TYR A 507 -10.15 -0.59 -12.40
CA TYR A 507 -10.50 0.65 -13.08
C TYR A 507 -11.73 0.47 -13.97
N HIS A 508 -12.77 1.24 -13.73
CA HIS A 508 -14.02 1.20 -14.48
C HIS A 508 -14.57 2.58 -14.87
N LEU A 509 -13.74 3.62 -14.88
CA LEU A 509 -14.17 5.01 -15.11
C LEU A 509 -15.17 5.50 -14.05
N GLU A 510 -15.06 4.97 -12.84
CA GLU A 510 -15.86 5.36 -11.68
C GLU A 510 -15.16 6.46 -10.88
N PRO A 511 -15.91 7.40 -10.29
CA PRO A 511 -15.29 8.62 -9.74
C PRO A 511 -14.50 8.45 -8.44
N GLU A 512 -14.43 7.25 -7.84
CA GLU A 512 -13.81 7.06 -6.52
C GLU A 512 -12.61 6.10 -6.47
N GLN A 513 -12.16 5.56 -7.60
CA GLN A 513 -11.07 4.57 -7.63
C GLN A 513 -9.70 5.14 -7.27
N TRP A 514 -9.54 6.46 -7.34
CA TRP A 514 -8.34 7.15 -6.87
C TRP A 514 -8.20 7.11 -5.34
N ARG A 515 -9.26 6.80 -4.56
CA ARG A 515 -9.27 6.83 -3.09
C ARG A 515 -8.52 5.64 -2.49
N ILE A 516 -7.20 5.76 -2.42
CA ILE A 516 -6.29 4.72 -1.88
C ILE A 516 -5.55 5.14 -0.61
N GLY A 517 -5.79 6.36 -0.10
CA GLY A 517 -5.01 6.90 1.03
C GLY A 517 -5.08 6.03 2.29
N MET A 518 -6.23 5.44 2.58
CA MET A 518 -6.42 4.57 3.74
C MET A 518 -5.90 3.15 3.49
N SER A 519 -6.18 2.58 2.32
CA SER A 519 -5.71 1.23 1.97
C SER A 519 -4.18 1.14 1.80
N SER A 520 -3.53 2.26 1.48
CA SER A 520 -2.07 2.36 1.38
C SER A 520 -1.33 2.22 2.71
N ILE A 521 -1.99 2.44 3.87
CA ILE A 521 -1.35 2.45 5.19
C ILE A 521 -0.69 1.11 5.50
N LEU A 522 -1.40 -0.01 5.30
CA LEU A 522 -0.86 -1.33 5.57
C LEU A 522 0.29 -1.69 4.61
N ALA A 523 0.12 -1.45 3.30
CA ALA A 523 1.16 -1.71 2.32
C ALA A 523 2.44 -0.92 2.65
N SER A 524 2.30 0.36 3.00
CA SER A 524 3.40 1.22 3.45
C SER A 524 4.12 0.64 4.68
N ALA A 525 3.37 0.23 5.70
CA ALA A 525 3.93 -0.36 6.92
C ALA A 525 4.73 -1.64 6.65
N LEU A 526 4.30 -2.42 5.66
CA LEU A 526 4.95 -3.66 5.24
C LEU A 526 6.10 -3.45 4.24
N ASN A 527 6.47 -2.21 3.93
CA ASN A 527 7.44 -1.84 2.88
C ASN A 527 7.06 -2.40 1.49
N LEU A 528 5.77 -2.59 1.22
CA LEU A 528 5.23 -2.84 -0.11
C LEU A 528 4.90 -1.51 -0.77
N ALA A 529 5.12 -1.39 -2.08
CA ALA A 529 4.58 -0.26 -2.83
C ALA A 529 3.07 -0.45 -3.00
N PRO A 530 2.23 0.47 -2.50
CA PRO A 530 0.81 0.44 -2.84
C PRO A 530 0.64 0.63 -4.34
N SER A 531 -0.07 -0.25 -5.01
CA SER A 531 -0.32 -0.08 -6.44
C SER A 531 -1.77 0.34 -6.72
N LYS A 532 -1.88 1.36 -7.55
CA LYS A 532 -3.15 1.75 -8.18
C LYS A 532 -3.29 1.00 -9.50
N ASP A 533 -4.51 0.74 -9.92
CA ASP A 533 -4.80 0.22 -11.25
C ASP A 533 -4.46 1.24 -12.34
N THR A 534 -4.59 0.82 -13.59
CA THR A 534 -4.52 1.69 -14.78
C THR A 534 -5.42 2.92 -14.64
N PHE A 535 -5.32 3.82 -15.58
CA PHE A 535 -6.20 4.99 -15.71
C PHE A 535 -6.09 5.55 -17.12
N TRP A 536 -7.06 6.40 -17.51
CA TRP A 536 -6.96 7.19 -18.71
C TRP A 536 -6.31 8.55 -18.43
N THR A 537 -5.53 9.02 -19.37
CA THR A 537 -4.85 10.32 -19.28
C THR A 537 -5.69 11.47 -19.84
N THR A 538 -6.78 11.15 -20.54
CA THR A 538 -7.69 12.10 -21.16
C THR A 538 -9.12 11.84 -20.76
N GLU A 539 -9.95 12.89 -20.74
CA GLU A 539 -11.36 12.75 -20.33
C GLU A 539 -12.18 11.87 -21.29
N ARG A 540 -11.83 11.87 -22.57
CA ARG A 540 -12.56 11.15 -23.60
C ARG A 540 -11.61 10.54 -24.60
N GLN A 541 -11.92 9.32 -25.05
CA GLN A 541 -11.17 8.60 -26.05
C GLN A 541 -12.13 8.13 -27.15
N PRO A 542 -12.42 8.99 -28.14
CA PRO A 542 -13.38 8.68 -29.20
C PRO A 542 -12.97 7.43 -29.97
N GLY A 543 -13.93 6.49 -30.13
CA GLY A 543 -13.69 5.20 -30.78
C GLY A 543 -12.82 4.25 -29.94
N ASN A 544 -12.74 4.46 -28.62
CA ASN A 544 -12.13 3.48 -27.71
C ASN A 544 -12.85 2.14 -27.85
N PRO A 545 -12.13 1.02 -28.08
CA PRO A 545 -12.75 -0.24 -28.37
C PRO A 545 -13.51 -0.85 -27.18
N LEU A 546 -13.14 -0.50 -25.93
CA LEU A 546 -13.81 -0.96 -24.72
C LEU A 546 -14.90 0.01 -24.23
N TYR A 547 -14.62 1.31 -24.26
CA TYR A 547 -15.48 2.36 -23.71
C TYR A 547 -15.69 3.49 -24.70
N PRO A 548 -16.40 3.28 -25.82
CA PRO A 548 -16.43 4.23 -26.95
C PRO A 548 -17.03 5.62 -26.62
N ASP A 549 -17.94 5.68 -25.65
CA ASP A 549 -18.72 6.88 -25.31
C ASP A 549 -18.58 7.30 -23.85
N THR A 550 -17.67 6.69 -23.09
CA THR A 550 -17.51 6.92 -21.66
C THR A 550 -16.53 8.06 -21.40
N ARG A 551 -16.65 8.70 -20.25
CA ARG A 551 -15.79 9.80 -19.81
C ARG A 551 -15.05 9.41 -18.54
N GLU A 552 -13.73 9.65 -18.53
CA GLU A 552 -12.93 9.71 -17.31
C GLU A 552 -13.09 11.09 -16.68
N PRO A 553 -13.67 11.22 -15.49
CA PRO A 553 -13.92 12.53 -14.91
C PRO A 553 -12.67 13.24 -14.37
N TYR A 554 -11.63 12.50 -13.93
CA TYR A 554 -10.52 13.05 -13.16
C TYR A 554 -9.13 12.56 -13.59
N PRO A 555 -8.73 12.68 -14.88
CA PRO A 555 -7.46 12.10 -15.34
C PRO A 555 -6.23 12.65 -14.61
N LEU A 556 -6.23 13.94 -14.23
CA LEU A 556 -5.13 14.56 -13.50
C LEU A 556 -4.97 13.97 -12.10
N LEU A 557 -6.10 13.79 -11.38
CA LEU A 557 -6.12 13.23 -10.05
C LEU A 557 -5.67 11.76 -10.07
N GLU A 558 -6.10 10.99 -11.06
CA GLU A 558 -5.69 9.60 -11.27
C GLU A 558 -4.18 9.50 -11.47
N ALA A 559 -3.60 10.32 -12.36
CA ALA A 559 -2.15 10.35 -12.62
C ALA A 559 -1.34 10.78 -11.39
N LEU A 560 -1.81 11.81 -10.67
CA LEU A 560 -1.21 12.26 -9.41
C LEU A 560 -1.19 11.15 -8.39
N VAL A 561 -2.34 10.52 -8.13
CA VAL A 561 -2.48 9.45 -7.13
C VAL A 561 -1.61 8.25 -7.47
N ALA A 562 -1.58 7.82 -8.74
CA ALA A 562 -0.69 6.76 -9.19
C ALA A 562 0.79 7.09 -8.90
N THR A 563 1.21 8.34 -9.12
CA THR A 563 2.58 8.77 -8.83
C THR A 563 2.89 8.82 -7.34
N LEU A 564 1.97 9.36 -6.53
CA LEU A 564 2.14 9.51 -5.08
C LEU A 564 1.99 8.18 -4.33
N SER A 565 1.39 7.17 -4.93
CA SER A 565 1.28 5.82 -4.35
C SER A 565 2.63 5.13 -4.19
N THR A 566 3.66 5.55 -4.91
CA THR A 566 4.96 4.86 -5.08
C THR A 566 4.89 3.54 -5.85
N GLY A 567 3.71 3.13 -6.26
CA GLY A 567 3.46 1.96 -7.10
C GLY A 567 3.74 2.22 -8.59
N PRO A 568 3.29 1.33 -9.47
CA PRO A 568 3.32 1.53 -10.91
C PRO A 568 2.55 2.77 -11.36
N VAL A 569 3.01 3.37 -12.46
CA VAL A 569 2.27 4.38 -13.22
C VAL A 569 2.11 3.82 -14.63
N GLY A 570 0.89 3.40 -14.97
CA GLY A 570 0.59 2.68 -16.20
C GLY A 570 -0.73 3.13 -16.81
N PRO A 571 -0.74 4.13 -17.72
CA PRO A 571 -1.94 4.46 -18.45
C PRO A 571 -2.36 3.32 -19.38
N GLY A 572 -3.68 3.19 -19.57
CA GLY A 572 -4.30 2.24 -20.48
C GLY A 572 -5.03 2.92 -21.65
N ASP A 573 -4.49 4.01 -22.15
CA ASP A 573 -5.12 4.81 -23.19
C ASP A 573 -5.15 4.10 -24.55
N LYS A 574 -6.13 4.49 -25.34
CA LYS A 574 -6.15 4.16 -26.77
C LYS A 574 -5.04 4.93 -27.51
N ILE A 575 -4.49 4.35 -28.54
CA ILE A 575 -3.54 4.99 -29.47
C ILE A 575 -4.11 6.33 -29.95
N ASN A 576 -3.28 7.37 -29.94
CA ASN A 576 -3.55 8.78 -30.24
C ASN A 576 -4.37 9.56 -29.21
N ASP A 577 -4.79 8.94 -28.09
CA ASP A 577 -5.57 9.63 -27.06
C ASP A 577 -4.80 9.85 -25.74
N THR A 578 -3.49 9.59 -25.70
CA THR A 578 -2.65 9.79 -24.51
C THR A 578 -2.25 11.26 -24.34
N ASP A 579 -2.48 11.83 -23.16
CA ASP A 579 -1.88 13.11 -22.75
C ASP A 579 -0.41 12.91 -22.36
N VAL A 580 0.47 13.15 -23.32
CA VAL A 580 1.92 13.00 -23.13
C VAL A 580 2.46 13.96 -22.06
N LEU A 581 1.96 15.19 -22.00
CA LEU A 581 2.42 16.19 -21.03
C LEU A 581 2.07 15.76 -19.62
N LEU A 582 0.87 15.27 -19.41
CA LEU A 582 0.43 14.74 -18.13
C LEU A 582 1.32 13.57 -17.69
N MET A 583 1.63 12.63 -18.58
CA MET A 583 2.50 11.49 -18.24
C MET A 583 3.91 11.92 -17.92
N MET A 584 4.44 12.90 -18.66
CA MET A 584 5.78 13.43 -18.39
C MET A 584 5.89 14.19 -17.06
N MET A 585 4.79 14.53 -16.38
CA MET A 585 4.83 15.05 -15.00
C MET A 585 5.21 13.96 -13.98
N SER A 586 5.02 12.68 -14.32
CA SER A 586 5.31 11.53 -13.44
C SER A 586 6.74 10.97 -13.61
N CYS A 587 7.46 11.32 -14.68
CA CYS A 587 8.75 10.71 -15.02
C CYS A 587 9.77 11.69 -15.61
N ASP A 588 11.02 11.23 -15.76
CA ASP A 588 12.08 11.90 -16.51
C ASP A 588 12.00 11.55 -18.02
N GLY A 589 12.89 12.14 -18.81
CA GLY A 589 12.96 11.91 -20.26
C GLY A 589 13.30 10.46 -20.67
N ASN A 590 13.72 9.60 -19.75
CA ASN A 590 13.92 8.16 -19.96
C ASN A 590 12.72 7.32 -19.51
N GLY A 591 11.65 7.94 -19.03
CA GLY A 591 10.52 7.24 -18.43
C GLY A 591 10.75 6.77 -16.98
N ARG A 592 11.86 7.13 -16.35
CA ARG A 592 12.09 6.81 -14.93
C ARG A 592 11.12 7.58 -14.07
N LEU A 593 10.37 6.86 -13.24
CA LEU A 593 9.36 7.46 -12.37
C LEU A 593 10.00 8.38 -11.31
N LEU A 594 9.40 9.54 -11.14
CA LEU A 594 9.77 10.54 -10.13
C LEU A 594 8.78 10.46 -8.97
N LYS A 595 9.00 9.48 -8.08
CA LYS A 595 8.12 9.17 -6.95
C LYS A 595 8.66 9.72 -5.64
N PRO A 596 7.81 9.93 -4.61
CA PRO A 596 8.30 10.23 -3.26
C PRO A 596 8.98 9.01 -2.63
N SER A 597 9.63 9.19 -1.48
CA SER A 597 10.23 8.08 -0.71
C SER A 597 9.22 7.33 0.13
N HIS A 598 8.07 7.96 0.43
CA HIS A 598 7.01 7.40 1.24
C HIS A 598 5.69 7.54 0.49
N PRO A 599 4.86 6.49 0.38
CA PRO A 599 3.58 6.60 -0.31
C PRO A 599 2.63 7.57 0.40
N ALA A 600 1.74 8.17 -0.36
CA ALA A 600 0.69 8.99 0.20
C ALA A 600 -0.30 8.15 1.02
N THR A 601 -0.57 8.57 2.25
CA THR A 601 -1.53 7.95 3.16
C THR A 601 -2.46 8.99 3.76
N ALA A 602 -3.69 8.57 4.08
CA ALA A 602 -4.65 9.43 4.78
C ALA A 602 -4.09 9.89 6.13
N ILE A 603 -4.27 11.17 6.46
CA ILE A 603 -3.86 11.69 7.78
C ILE A 603 -4.72 11.08 8.90
N ASP A 604 -4.15 10.97 10.09
CA ASP A 604 -4.86 10.38 11.24
C ASP A 604 -6.18 11.09 11.56
N LYS A 605 -6.24 12.42 11.44
CA LYS A 605 -7.46 13.21 11.68
C LYS A 605 -8.61 12.84 10.72
N GLN A 606 -8.33 12.44 9.49
CA GLN A 606 -9.32 11.92 8.56
C GLN A 606 -9.91 10.59 9.07
N ILE A 607 -9.04 9.68 9.50
CA ILE A 607 -9.44 8.37 10.00
C ILE A 607 -10.22 8.49 11.30
N ILE A 608 -9.75 9.34 12.23
CA ILE A 608 -10.41 9.59 13.50
C ILE A 608 -11.81 10.19 13.25
N LYS A 609 -11.93 11.16 12.34
CA LYS A 609 -13.23 11.77 11.99
C LYS A 609 -14.21 10.76 11.40
N ALA A 610 -13.73 9.87 10.55
CA ALA A 610 -14.56 8.81 9.97
C ALA A 610 -15.04 7.80 11.04
N ALA A 611 -14.20 7.48 12.04
CA ALA A 611 -14.55 6.55 13.11
C ALA A 611 -15.36 7.20 14.23
N ILE A 612 -15.04 8.43 14.61
CA ILE A 612 -15.63 9.20 15.71
C ILE A 612 -16.19 10.50 15.15
N PRO A 613 -17.44 10.53 14.67
CA PRO A 613 -18.01 11.69 13.97
C PRO A 613 -18.02 13.01 14.75
N SER A 614 -17.97 12.96 16.08
CA SER A 614 -17.87 14.16 16.95
C SER A 614 -16.47 14.76 17.02
N SER A 615 -15.43 14.09 16.53
CA SER A 615 -14.05 14.60 16.53
C SER A 615 -13.83 15.63 15.42
N SER A 616 -12.73 16.42 15.54
CA SER A 616 -12.27 17.31 14.47
C SER A 616 -11.53 16.51 13.39
N GLY A 617 -11.71 16.88 12.13
CA GLY A 617 -11.04 16.26 11.00
C GLY A 617 -11.68 16.71 9.67
N PRO A 618 -11.05 16.44 8.54
CA PRO A 618 -11.63 16.75 7.23
C PRO A 618 -12.83 15.85 6.93
N ASP A 619 -13.73 16.35 6.10
CA ASP A 619 -14.90 15.64 5.60
C ASP A 619 -14.67 15.01 4.19
N GLY A 620 -13.44 15.02 3.72
CA GLY A 620 -12.98 14.42 2.45
C GLY A 620 -11.58 13.85 2.61
N GLU A 621 -10.85 13.75 1.51
CA GLU A 621 -9.53 13.12 1.49
C GLU A 621 -8.43 14.17 1.70
N VAL A 622 -7.60 13.94 2.70
CA VAL A 622 -6.36 14.70 2.97
C VAL A 622 -5.23 13.69 3.22
N TRP A 623 -4.27 13.65 2.32
CA TRP A 623 -3.17 12.69 2.36
C TRP A 623 -1.83 13.39 2.40
N THR A 624 -0.90 12.75 3.08
CA THR A 624 0.48 13.23 3.16
C THR A 624 1.46 12.19 2.65
N SER A 625 2.52 12.69 2.06
CA SER A 625 3.67 11.93 1.56
C SER A 625 4.93 12.75 1.77
N TYR A 626 6.11 12.14 1.70
CA TYR A 626 7.35 12.89 1.74
C TYR A 626 8.49 12.19 1.00
N THR A 627 9.45 12.98 0.57
CA THR A 627 10.72 12.50 0.01
C THR A 627 11.82 12.71 1.03
N THR A 628 12.69 11.72 1.18
CA THR A 628 13.94 11.82 1.95
C THR A 628 15.13 11.71 1.00
N ILE A 629 16.02 12.70 1.03
CA ILE A 629 17.33 12.66 0.37
C ILE A 629 18.41 12.64 1.46
N VAL A 630 19.25 11.59 1.40
CA VAL A 630 20.38 11.44 2.32
C VAL A 630 21.67 11.68 1.55
N SER A 631 22.44 12.68 1.98
CA SER A 631 23.76 13.00 1.40
C SER A 631 24.74 13.40 2.51
N ASP A 632 25.12 14.68 2.64
CA ASP A 632 25.87 15.23 3.77
C ASP A 632 25.05 15.22 5.07
N ARG A 633 23.73 15.32 4.92
CA ARG A 633 22.72 15.15 5.96
C ARG A 633 21.40 14.61 5.37
N ARG A 634 20.49 14.23 6.24
CA ARG A 634 19.12 13.89 5.85
C ARG A 634 18.33 15.18 5.61
N ARG A 635 17.59 15.22 4.48
CA ARG A 635 16.63 16.27 4.12
C ARG A 635 15.31 15.63 3.75
N ASP A 636 14.25 16.17 4.28
CA ASP A 636 12.89 15.71 3.99
C ASP A 636 12.12 16.83 3.26
N PHE A 637 11.23 16.42 2.34
CA PHE A 637 10.41 17.31 1.53
C PHE A 637 8.98 16.77 1.54
N GLY A 638 8.05 17.57 2.09
CA GLY A 638 6.68 17.15 2.29
C GLY A 638 5.79 17.39 1.06
N ILE A 639 4.79 16.56 0.91
CA ILE A 639 3.72 16.67 -0.10
C ILE A 639 2.40 16.46 0.61
N LEU A 640 1.43 17.35 0.39
CA LEU A 640 0.06 17.21 0.86
C LEU A 640 -0.89 17.31 -0.32
N MET A 641 -1.75 16.32 -0.47
CA MET A 641 -2.85 16.32 -1.43
C MET A 641 -4.17 16.34 -0.68
N ALA A 642 -5.12 17.14 -1.15
CA ALA A 642 -6.49 17.12 -0.65
C ALA A 642 -7.47 17.15 -1.80
N ALA A 643 -8.53 16.36 -1.70
CA ALA A 643 -9.59 16.29 -2.70
C ALA A 643 -10.93 15.94 -2.04
N ASN A 644 -12.02 16.27 -2.74
CA ASN A 644 -13.38 15.96 -2.30
C ASN A 644 -13.75 16.54 -0.91
N LEU A 645 -13.19 17.71 -0.55
CA LEU A 645 -13.59 18.45 0.65
C LEU A 645 -14.88 19.21 0.40
N SER A 646 -15.90 18.98 1.24
CA SER A 646 -17.16 19.74 1.17
C SER A 646 -17.09 21.06 1.94
N SER A 647 -16.13 21.19 2.86
CA SER A 647 -15.88 22.39 3.66
C SER A 647 -14.39 22.69 3.81
N PRO A 648 -13.99 23.96 4.06
CA PRO A 648 -12.59 24.28 4.31
C PRO A 648 -12.06 23.53 5.55
N TYR A 649 -10.82 23.02 5.44
CA TYR A 649 -10.13 22.33 6.52
C TYR A 649 -8.80 23.00 6.82
N THR A 650 -8.48 23.16 8.10
CA THR A 650 -7.20 23.73 8.55
C THR A 650 -6.26 22.64 9.02
N VAL A 651 -5.10 22.51 8.36
CA VAL A 651 -4.06 21.53 8.66
C VAL A 651 -2.94 22.20 9.43
N LYS A 652 -2.54 21.62 10.58
CA LYS A 652 -1.35 21.97 11.35
C LYS A 652 -0.21 21.01 11.01
N PHE A 653 1.03 21.38 11.35
CA PHE A 653 2.16 20.47 11.21
C PHE A 653 1.94 19.14 11.95
N SER A 654 1.43 19.23 13.18
CA SER A 654 1.12 18.06 14.03
C SER A 654 0.08 17.09 13.43
N ASP A 655 -0.73 17.52 12.44
CA ASP A 655 -1.72 16.68 11.77
C ASP A 655 -1.13 15.89 10.59
N THR A 656 0.06 16.30 10.08
CA THR A 656 0.59 15.79 8.81
C THR A 656 1.30 14.44 8.91
N GLY A 657 1.80 14.08 10.08
CA GLY A 657 2.72 12.95 10.24
C GLY A 657 4.09 13.13 9.55
N PHE A 658 4.44 14.34 9.13
CA PHE A 658 5.74 14.64 8.54
C PHE A 658 6.89 14.46 9.53
N PRO A 659 8.10 14.15 9.02
CA PRO A 659 9.31 14.18 9.85
C PRO A 659 9.54 15.54 10.51
N ASP A 660 10.12 15.55 11.72
CA ASP A 660 10.40 16.76 12.50
C ASP A 660 11.28 17.79 11.76
N SER A 661 12.06 17.34 10.77
CA SER A 661 12.84 18.22 9.89
C SER A 661 12.00 19.23 9.11
N LEU A 662 10.68 18.98 9.00
CA LEU A 662 9.73 19.87 8.32
C LEU A 662 8.89 20.72 9.28
N LYS A 663 9.14 20.67 10.60
CA LYS A 663 8.35 21.38 11.61
C LYS A 663 8.30 22.91 11.41
N SER A 664 9.31 23.49 10.78
CA SER A 664 9.34 24.91 10.39
C SER A 664 9.68 24.97 8.92
N SER A 665 8.71 24.77 8.07
CA SER A 665 8.89 24.76 6.61
C SER A 665 8.17 25.93 5.94
N LEU A 666 8.52 26.15 4.68
CA LEU A 666 7.71 26.94 3.76
C LEU A 666 6.79 25.98 2.99
N VAL A 667 5.53 26.33 2.91
CA VAL A 667 4.53 25.64 2.09
C VAL A 667 4.17 26.49 0.88
N PHE A 668 4.01 25.86 -0.28
CA PHE A 668 3.58 26.50 -1.52
C PHE A 668 2.70 25.57 -2.35
N PRO A 669 1.72 26.11 -3.10
CA PRO A 669 0.85 25.31 -3.96
C PRO A 669 1.60 24.86 -5.23
N PHE A 670 1.14 23.77 -5.82
CA PHE A 670 1.65 23.25 -7.09
C PHE A 670 1.77 24.34 -8.14
N GLY A 671 2.92 24.42 -8.81
CA GLY A 671 3.21 25.36 -9.90
C GLY A 671 3.37 26.83 -9.48
N SER A 672 3.22 27.18 -8.18
CA SER A 672 3.20 28.58 -7.72
C SER A 672 4.10 28.82 -6.50
N PRO A 673 5.43 28.68 -6.62
CA PRO A 673 6.37 28.85 -5.50
C PRO A 673 6.43 30.29 -4.96
N GLU A 674 5.90 31.26 -5.70
CA GLU A 674 5.76 32.65 -5.28
C GLU A 674 4.72 32.83 -4.18
N MET A 675 3.67 31.97 -4.16
CA MET A 675 2.57 31.99 -3.19
C MET A 675 2.90 31.26 -1.88
N ARG A 676 4.19 31.22 -1.53
CA ARG A 676 4.66 30.54 -0.32
C ARG A 676 4.27 31.23 0.96
N GLN A 677 4.05 30.45 2.00
CA GLN A 677 3.84 30.94 3.37
C GLN A 677 4.60 30.07 4.37
N GLN A 678 4.79 30.57 5.59
CA GLN A 678 5.30 29.76 6.70
C GLN A 678 4.30 28.66 7.06
N PHE A 679 4.80 27.51 7.49
CA PHE A 679 3.98 26.39 7.94
C PHE A 679 4.58 25.73 9.19
N ASP A 680 3.80 25.74 10.24
CA ASP A 680 4.00 25.08 11.53
C ASP A 680 2.65 24.96 12.27
N ASP A 681 2.65 24.66 13.56
CA ASP A 681 1.41 24.59 14.34
C ASP A 681 0.78 25.97 14.62
N ASP A 682 1.58 27.04 14.61
CA ASP A 682 1.12 28.44 14.83
C ASP A 682 0.71 29.09 13.50
N HIS A 683 1.22 28.63 12.37
CA HIS A 683 0.91 29.08 11.01
C HIS A 683 0.34 27.91 10.17
N PRO A 684 -0.89 27.49 10.45
CA PRO A 684 -1.51 26.38 9.77
C PRO A 684 -1.89 26.67 8.32
N LEU A 685 -1.99 25.62 7.50
CA LEU A 685 -2.46 25.70 6.11
C LEU A 685 -3.98 25.55 6.05
N VAL A 686 -4.66 26.47 5.38
CA VAL A 686 -6.11 26.37 5.11
C VAL A 686 -6.33 25.77 3.73
N LEU A 687 -6.97 24.60 3.69
CA LEU A 687 -7.43 23.93 2.48
C LEU A 687 -8.85 24.39 2.16
N SER A 688 -9.06 24.97 0.99
CA SER A 688 -10.37 25.44 0.58
C SER A 688 -10.62 25.14 -0.91
N ASN A 689 -11.85 24.80 -1.25
CA ASN A 689 -12.25 24.46 -2.61
C ASN A 689 -11.49 23.27 -3.23
N CYS A 690 -11.03 22.33 -2.41
CA CYS A 690 -10.33 21.12 -2.84
C CYS A 690 -11.34 20.06 -3.27
N THR A 691 -11.89 20.21 -4.47
CA THR A 691 -12.79 19.21 -5.10
C THR A 691 -11.99 18.13 -5.83
N GLN A 692 -12.66 17.18 -6.47
CA GLN A 692 -11.99 16.18 -7.30
C GLN A 692 -11.42 16.81 -8.60
N ASP A 693 -12.16 17.74 -9.22
CA ASP A 693 -11.71 18.49 -10.42
C ASP A 693 -10.61 19.50 -10.09
N ARG A 694 -10.64 20.04 -8.88
CA ARG A 694 -9.70 21.06 -8.39
C ARG A 694 -9.09 20.61 -7.08
N PHE A 695 -8.41 19.50 -7.12
CA PHE A 695 -7.69 19.01 -5.93
C PHE A 695 -6.62 20.02 -5.51
N CYS A 696 -6.32 20.05 -4.22
CA CYS A 696 -5.26 20.87 -3.69
C CYS A 696 -3.97 20.03 -3.58
N LEU A 697 -2.86 20.59 -4.05
CA LEU A 697 -1.54 19.96 -3.97
C LEU A 697 -0.53 20.99 -3.46
N TYR A 698 0.09 20.68 -2.32
CA TYR A 698 1.04 21.56 -1.64
C TYR A 698 2.35 20.84 -1.37
N TYR A 699 3.43 21.62 -1.39
CA TYR A 699 4.79 21.15 -1.13
C TYR A 699 5.40 21.88 0.05
N PHE A 700 6.21 21.16 0.83
CA PHE A 700 6.82 21.65 2.07
C PHE A 700 8.33 21.47 2.01
N SER A 701 9.06 22.52 2.27
CA SER A 701 10.52 22.50 2.29
C SER A 701 11.04 23.40 3.41
N ALA A 702 11.95 22.86 4.22
CA ALA A 702 12.55 23.63 5.29
C ALA A 702 13.67 24.54 4.75
N PRO A 703 13.74 25.82 5.20
CA PRO A 703 14.86 26.71 4.88
C PRO A 703 16.14 26.24 5.55
N GLU A 704 17.26 26.33 4.84
CA GLU A 704 18.58 26.02 5.32
C GLU A 704 19.48 27.24 5.32
N THR A 705 20.33 27.40 6.35
CA THR A 705 21.29 28.49 6.42
C THR A 705 22.67 27.99 5.99
N GLY A 706 23.22 28.62 4.94
CA GLY A 706 24.59 28.40 4.51
C GLY A 706 25.65 29.00 5.47
N LEU A 707 26.90 28.60 5.27
CA LEU A 707 28.00 29.00 6.13
C LEU A 707 28.22 30.54 6.24
N ASN A 708 27.77 31.25 5.21
CA ASN A 708 27.86 32.74 5.15
C ASN A 708 26.56 33.43 5.60
N GLY A 709 25.63 32.72 6.24
CA GLY A 709 24.34 33.26 6.66
C GLY A 709 23.28 33.37 5.56
N THR A 710 23.55 32.91 4.32
CA THR A 710 22.57 32.90 3.24
C THR A 710 21.48 31.86 3.54
N SER A 711 20.22 32.28 3.51
CA SER A 711 19.06 31.34 3.60
C SER A 711 18.76 30.77 2.23
N ILE A 712 18.67 29.43 2.14
CA ILE A 712 18.34 28.72 0.89
C ILE A 712 17.25 27.69 1.18
N THR A 713 16.17 27.71 0.37
CA THR A 713 15.14 26.67 0.39
C THR A 713 15.04 26.06 -1.00
N ILE A 714 14.97 24.73 -1.09
CA ILE A 714 14.83 24.00 -2.36
C ILE A 714 13.36 23.75 -2.60
N PHE A 715 12.81 24.27 -3.70
CA PHE A 715 11.45 23.95 -4.14
C PHE A 715 11.42 22.83 -5.18
N GLY A 716 12.56 22.62 -5.88
CA GLY A 716 12.74 21.53 -6.82
C GLY A 716 12.16 21.77 -8.21
N GLU A 717 11.83 20.69 -8.92
CA GLU A 717 11.30 20.70 -10.30
C GLU A 717 9.77 20.87 -10.24
N THR A 718 9.28 22.11 -10.01
CA THR A 718 7.89 22.45 -9.66
C THR A 718 6.85 22.12 -10.73
N VAL A 719 7.28 21.69 -11.92
CA VAL A 719 6.40 21.21 -13.01
C VAL A 719 6.15 19.70 -12.94
N LYS A 720 6.76 18.99 -12.00
CA LYS A 720 6.57 17.56 -11.76
C LYS A 720 5.64 17.34 -10.55
N TRP A 721 4.92 16.20 -10.55
CA TRP A 721 4.10 15.81 -9.37
C TRP A 721 4.92 15.68 -8.09
N VAL A 722 6.18 15.31 -8.21
CA VAL A 722 7.12 15.19 -7.09
C VAL A 722 8.35 16.04 -7.40
N PRO A 723 8.38 17.30 -6.95
CA PRO A 723 9.46 18.25 -7.30
C PRO A 723 10.85 17.81 -6.87
N ILE A 724 10.95 17.07 -5.77
CA ILE A 724 12.18 16.45 -5.28
C ILE A 724 11.92 14.95 -5.15
N SER A 725 12.43 14.18 -6.10
CA SER A 725 12.32 12.73 -6.12
C SER A 725 13.70 12.07 -6.07
N PRO A 726 13.88 10.94 -5.36
CA PRO A 726 15.12 10.15 -5.45
C PRO A 726 15.36 9.60 -6.86
N GLY A 727 14.33 9.55 -7.69
CA GLY A 727 14.44 9.23 -9.13
C GLY A 727 15.20 10.30 -9.90
N ARG A 728 15.14 11.55 -9.50
CA ARG A 728 15.79 12.71 -10.12
C ARG A 728 17.02 13.18 -9.37
N VAL A 729 16.90 13.38 -8.05
CA VAL A 729 17.92 13.96 -7.17
C VAL A 729 18.78 12.86 -6.57
N THR A 730 20.09 12.91 -6.84
CA THR A 730 21.04 11.90 -6.36
C THR A 730 21.70 12.31 -5.05
N ASN A 731 21.95 13.60 -4.87
CA ASN A 731 22.51 14.19 -3.65
C ASN A 731 22.23 15.69 -3.58
N ILE A 732 22.30 16.23 -2.37
CA ILE A 732 22.21 17.67 -2.09
C ILE A 732 23.35 17.99 -1.13
N VAL A 733 24.22 18.94 -1.49
CA VAL A 733 25.37 19.35 -0.65
C VAL A 733 25.45 20.86 -0.52
N HIS A 734 25.80 21.34 0.66
CA HIS A 734 26.18 22.71 0.86
C HIS A 734 27.59 22.95 0.29
N ALA A 735 27.71 23.90 -0.65
CA ALA A 735 28.97 24.50 -1.02
C ALA A 735 29.17 25.77 -0.15
N GLU A 736 30.39 26.31 -0.05
CA GLU A 736 30.74 27.40 0.87
C GLU A 736 29.74 28.56 0.95
N ILE A 737 29.19 28.97 -0.17
CA ILE A 737 28.22 30.09 -0.28
C ILE A 737 26.89 29.70 -0.95
N ASN A 738 26.73 28.45 -1.31
CA ASN A 738 25.65 28.05 -2.19
C ASN A 738 25.25 26.58 -1.97
N MET A 739 24.25 26.09 -2.69
CA MET A 739 23.79 24.72 -2.63
C MET A 739 23.92 24.07 -4.01
N ARG A 740 24.37 22.84 -4.03
CA ARG A 740 24.49 22.02 -5.25
C ARG A 740 23.64 20.79 -5.14
N VAL A 741 22.93 20.49 -6.23
CA VAL A 741 22.05 19.33 -6.36
C VAL A 741 22.58 18.45 -7.47
N GLY A 742 22.95 17.22 -7.15
CA GLY A 742 23.23 16.19 -8.15
C GLY A 742 21.93 15.71 -8.74
N ILE A 743 21.81 15.72 -10.06
CA ILE A 743 20.62 15.32 -10.80
C ILE A 743 20.94 14.28 -11.86
N ARG A 744 19.95 13.46 -12.21
CA ARG A 744 20.04 12.48 -13.31
C ARG A 744 18.80 12.58 -14.22
N GLY A 745 18.93 12.11 -15.45
CA GLY A 745 17.87 12.12 -16.45
C GLY A 745 18.38 11.66 -17.81
N LYS A 746 17.58 11.89 -18.84
CA LYS A 746 17.96 11.58 -20.22
C LYS A 746 19.12 12.49 -20.69
N PRO A 747 20.17 11.96 -21.33
CA PRO A 747 21.19 12.80 -21.94
C PRO A 747 20.58 13.88 -22.83
N GLY A 748 20.93 15.14 -22.58
CA GLY A 748 20.39 16.28 -23.29
C GLY A 748 19.09 16.87 -22.75
N GLU A 749 18.45 16.24 -21.76
CA GLU A 749 17.27 16.77 -21.05
C GLU A 749 17.65 18.04 -20.28
N GLU A 750 16.81 19.07 -20.35
CA GLU A 750 16.96 20.29 -19.56
C GLU A 750 16.12 20.20 -18.30
N VAL A 751 16.76 20.32 -17.15
CA VAL A 751 16.12 20.27 -15.83
C VAL A 751 16.19 21.63 -15.19
N THR A 752 15.04 22.19 -14.85
CA THR A 752 14.92 23.47 -14.13
C THR A 752 14.44 23.21 -12.72
N MET A 753 15.26 23.61 -11.74
CA MET A 753 14.87 23.58 -10.33
C MET A 753 14.67 24.98 -9.78
N VAL A 754 13.72 25.13 -8.89
CA VAL A 754 13.38 26.38 -8.24
C VAL A 754 13.98 26.41 -6.83
N PHE A 755 14.62 27.52 -6.50
CA PHE A 755 15.20 27.79 -5.18
C PHE A 755 14.68 29.12 -4.65
N LEU A 756 14.64 29.25 -3.33
CA LEU A 756 14.48 30.52 -2.66
C LEU A 756 15.83 30.89 -2.01
N ILE A 757 16.45 31.97 -2.46
CA ILE A 757 17.73 32.44 -1.92
C ILE A 757 17.54 33.84 -1.34
N ASN A 758 17.72 34.00 -0.03
CA ASN A 758 17.51 35.28 0.67
C ASN A 758 16.16 35.94 0.29
N ASN A 759 15.08 35.15 0.31
CA ASN A 759 13.71 35.55 -0.03
C ASN A 759 13.46 35.87 -1.52
N SER A 760 14.42 35.65 -2.41
CA SER A 760 14.25 35.80 -3.88
C SER A 760 14.13 34.45 -4.56
N VAL A 761 13.05 34.24 -5.33
CA VAL A 761 12.86 33.03 -6.12
C VAL A 761 13.87 33.02 -7.28
N ARG A 762 14.52 31.88 -7.50
CA ARG A 762 15.53 31.65 -8.53
C ARG A 762 15.23 30.38 -9.29
N TYR A 763 15.24 30.45 -10.61
CA TYR A 763 15.14 29.34 -11.52
C TYR A 763 16.54 29.00 -11.99
N SER A 764 17.01 27.79 -11.74
CA SER A 764 18.34 27.32 -12.14
C SER A 764 18.16 26.12 -13.06
N THR A 765 18.64 26.26 -14.30
CA THR A 765 18.51 25.27 -15.38
C THR A 765 19.83 24.59 -15.66
N CYS A 766 19.80 23.27 -15.84
CA CYS A 766 20.98 22.51 -16.23
C CYS A 766 20.62 21.41 -17.24
N LYS A 767 21.45 21.27 -18.25
CA LYS A 767 21.33 20.19 -19.25
C LYS A 767 22.04 18.94 -18.77
N ILE A 768 21.35 17.81 -18.78
CA ILE A 768 21.90 16.52 -18.43
C ILE A 768 23.01 16.14 -19.40
N SER A 769 24.15 15.74 -18.89
CA SER A 769 25.31 15.35 -19.68
C SER A 769 25.11 14.01 -20.42
N THR A 770 26.05 13.64 -21.26
CA THR A 770 26.07 12.34 -21.97
C THR A 770 26.17 11.14 -21.01
N SER A 771 26.64 11.35 -19.77
CA SER A 771 26.65 10.31 -18.72
C SER A 771 25.29 10.09 -18.06
N GLY A 772 24.26 10.86 -18.40
CA GLY A 772 22.94 10.80 -17.78
C GLY A 772 22.87 11.50 -16.42
N THR A 773 23.86 12.29 -16.06
CA THR A 773 23.95 13.04 -14.80
C THR A 773 24.41 14.47 -15.00
N ALA A 774 24.11 15.35 -14.03
CA ALA A 774 24.65 16.70 -13.96
C ALA A 774 24.67 17.18 -12.50
N ILE A 775 25.40 18.26 -12.24
CA ILE A 775 25.36 18.98 -10.97
C ILE A 775 24.75 20.35 -11.26
N LEU A 776 23.66 20.66 -10.57
CA LEU A 776 22.95 21.92 -10.66
C LEU A 776 23.30 22.76 -9.42
N ASP A 777 23.87 23.95 -9.67
CA ASP A 777 24.17 24.94 -8.65
C ASP A 777 22.96 25.89 -8.52
N ALA A 778 22.53 26.15 -7.29
CA ALA A 778 21.32 26.92 -7.02
C ALA A 778 21.38 28.36 -7.56
N LYS A 779 22.57 28.91 -7.76
CA LYS A 779 22.79 30.29 -8.23
C LYS A 779 23.21 30.37 -9.68
N TYR A 780 24.00 29.39 -10.15
CA TYR A 780 24.72 29.49 -11.43
C TYR A 780 24.25 28.49 -12.51
N GLY A 781 23.32 27.60 -12.22
CA GLY A 781 22.87 26.56 -13.15
C GLY A 781 23.80 25.35 -13.20
N CYS A 782 24.23 24.89 -14.38
CA CYS A 782 25.16 23.74 -14.49
C CYS A 782 26.53 24.00 -13.86
N PHE A 783 27.05 23.01 -13.15
CA PHE A 783 28.40 23.05 -12.58
C PHE A 783 29.27 21.89 -13.12
N PRO A 784 30.55 22.10 -13.50
CA PRO A 784 31.17 23.41 -13.67
C PRO A 784 30.53 24.22 -14.80
N ASN A 785 30.51 25.53 -14.67
CA ASN A 785 30.03 26.40 -15.71
C ASN A 785 30.90 26.19 -16.95
N HIS A 786 30.39 25.64 -18.06
CA HIS A 786 30.94 25.86 -19.36
C HIS A 786 30.65 27.32 -19.72
N PRO A 787 31.64 28.14 -20.14
CA PRO A 787 31.37 29.49 -20.55
C PRO A 787 30.54 29.47 -21.83
N THR A 788 29.23 29.49 -21.72
CA THR A 788 28.34 29.93 -22.77
C THR A 788 28.09 31.42 -22.56
N SER A 789 28.56 32.19 -23.48
CA SER A 789 28.31 33.61 -23.58
C SER A 789 26.82 33.88 -23.74
N SER A 790 26.13 34.16 -22.70
CA SER A 790 24.92 35.00 -22.58
C SER A 790 24.50 35.05 -21.14
N GLN A 791 24.35 36.26 -20.62
CA GLN A 791 23.67 36.46 -19.33
C GLN A 791 22.27 35.83 -19.35
N PRO A 792 21.82 35.18 -18.25
CA PRO A 792 20.45 34.74 -18.18
C PRO A 792 19.54 35.96 -18.18
N THR A 793 18.89 36.23 -19.26
CA THR A 793 17.66 36.98 -19.25
C THR A 793 16.69 36.21 -18.40
N SER A 794 16.10 36.87 -17.41
CA SER A 794 14.99 36.35 -16.59
C SER A 794 13.75 36.16 -17.47
N VAL A 795 13.76 35.12 -18.26
CA VAL A 795 12.56 34.66 -18.93
C VAL A 795 11.93 33.67 -17.98
N ALA A 796 10.90 34.13 -17.26
CA ALA A 796 9.92 33.19 -16.72
C ALA A 796 9.57 32.23 -17.85
N PRO A 797 9.56 30.91 -17.64
CA PRO A 797 9.05 30.01 -18.64
C PRO A 797 7.70 30.55 -19.07
N THR A 798 7.53 30.76 -20.41
CA THR A 798 6.25 31.10 -20.97
C THR A 798 5.23 30.23 -20.28
N SER A 799 4.31 30.87 -19.57
CA SER A 799 3.22 30.18 -18.90
C SER A 799 2.69 29.16 -19.88
N PHE A 800 2.88 27.88 -19.56
CA PHE A 800 2.11 26.82 -20.19
C PHE A 800 0.67 27.08 -19.78
N THR A 801 0.00 27.90 -20.54
CA THR A 801 -1.44 27.99 -20.54
C THR A 801 -1.95 26.71 -21.21
N THR A 802 -1.84 25.60 -20.50
CA THR A 802 -2.84 24.56 -20.64
C THR A 802 -4.15 25.22 -20.21
N ASN A 803 -5.23 24.98 -20.90
CA ASN A 803 -6.58 25.43 -20.51
C ASN A 803 -7.06 24.83 -19.18
N TYR A 804 -6.16 24.39 -18.33
CA TYR A 804 -6.35 23.96 -16.95
C TYR A 804 -6.05 25.13 -16.02
N SER A 805 -6.89 26.17 -16.09
CA SER A 805 -6.85 27.34 -15.21
C SER A 805 -7.31 26.93 -13.81
N MET A 806 -6.38 26.69 -12.90
CA MET A 806 -6.66 26.83 -11.47
C MET A 806 -6.70 28.33 -11.14
N THR A 807 -7.82 28.99 -11.44
CA THR A 807 -8.00 30.40 -11.08
C THR A 807 -8.26 30.54 -9.59
N THR A 808 -7.27 31.06 -8.89
CA THR A 808 -7.41 31.61 -7.55
C THR A 808 -8.04 33.00 -7.68
N GLU A 809 -9.36 33.13 -7.64
CA GLU A 809 -10.01 34.42 -7.42
C GLU A 809 -9.93 34.76 -5.95
N MET A 810 -9.11 35.76 -5.62
CA MET A 810 -9.22 36.47 -4.34
C MET A 810 -10.47 37.33 -4.34
N ILE A 811 -11.44 36.99 -3.53
CA ILE A 811 -12.58 37.88 -3.24
C ILE A 811 -12.12 38.92 -2.22
N GLN A 812 -11.85 40.11 -2.71
CA GLN A 812 -11.84 41.31 -1.86
C GLN A 812 -13.31 41.62 -1.44
N SER A 813 -13.55 41.56 -0.14
CA SER A 813 -14.79 41.98 0.46
C SER A 813 -14.96 43.49 0.31
N SER A 814 -15.91 43.95 -0.50
CA SER A 814 -16.45 45.28 -0.42
C SER A 814 -17.94 45.19 -0.03
N THR A 815 -18.21 45.59 1.19
CA THR A 815 -19.55 45.84 1.71
C THR A 815 -20.24 46.97 0.92
N SER A 816 -21.42 46.69 0.39
CA SER A 816 -22.45 47.72 0.14
C SER A 816 -23.82 47.09 0.27
N HIS A 817 -24.58 47.65 1.21
CA HIS A 817 -26.03 47.42 1.39
C HIS A 817 -26.83 47.89 0.20
N SER A 818 -27.82 47.10 -0.23
CA SER A 818 -29.16 47.67 -0.55
C SER A 818 -30.22 46.57 -0.56
N SER A 819 -31.30 46.94 0.09
CA SER A 819 -32.58 46.27 0.31
C SER A 819 -33.44 46.19 -0.95
N ALA A 820 -34.26 45.14 -1.09
CA ALA A 820 -35.72 45.18 -1.21
C ALA A 820 -36.31 43.89 -1.78
N SER A 821 -37.21 43.30 -1.02
CA SER A 821 -38.58 42.81 -1.32
C SER A 821 -38.76 42.01 -2.62
N GLY A 822 -39.41 40.86 -2.63
CA GLY A 822 -40.56 40.37 -1.96
C GLY A 822 -41.17 39.21 -2.76
N VAL A 823 -42.02 38.44 -2.03
CA VAL A 823 -43.17 37.63 -2.51
C VAL A 823 -42.90 36.17 -2.95
N VAL A 824 -43.06 35.24 -2.07
CA VAL A 824 -44.13 34.25 -1.76
C VAL A 824 -44.81 33.55 -2.95
N HIS A 825 -44.69 32.21 -3.03
CA HIS A 825 -45.77 31.21 -3.00
C HIS A 825 -45.16 29.81 -3.02
N GLN A 826 -45.30 29.04 -2.02
CA GLN A 826 -46.28 28.06 -1.46
C GLN A 826 -46.62 26.87 -2.39
N LYS A 827 -46.35 25.73 -1.79
CA LYS A 827 -47.08 24.44 -1.74
C LYS A 827 -46.90 23.42 -2.83
N GLY A 828 -46.57 22.22 -2.33
CA GLY A 828 -46.96 20.94 -2.93
C GLY A 828 -46.22 19.76 -2.34
N VAL A 829 -46.68 19.27 -1.19
CA VAL A 829 -46.40 17.96 -0.62
C VAL A 829 -47.06 16.90 -1.50
N LEU A 830 -46.39 15.79 -1.81
CA LEU A 830 -46.99 14.45 -1.69
C LEU A 830 -45.96 13.34 -1.87
N LEU A 831 -45.99 12.47 -0.91
CA LEU A 831 -45.45 11.11 -0.85
C LEU A 831 -45.74 10.32 -2.15
N PHE A 832 -44.78 9.49 -2.59
CA PHE A 832 -45.06 8.08 -2.83
C PHE A 832 -43.77 7.26 -2.76
N SER A 833 -43.88 6.28 -1.98
CA SER A 833 -42.94 5.19 -1.62
C SER A 833 -42.66 4.18 -2.73
N VAL A 834 -41.44 3.59 -2.59
CA VAL A 834 -41.16 2.15 -2.78
C VAL A 834 -41.56 1.47 -4.10
N TRP A 835 -40.60 0.81 -4.64
CA TRP A 835 -40.50 -0.24 -5.64
C TRP A 835 -39.70 0.19 -6.89
N LEU A 836 -38.40 -0.23 -6.92
CA LEU A 836 -37.73 -0.86 -8.05
C LEU A 836 -36.23 -0.99 -7.72
N SER A 837 -35.93 -2.05 -7.07
CA SER A 837 -34.55 -2.50 -6.87
C SER A 837 -34.55 -4.01 -6.95
N THR A 838 -34.66 -4.57 -8.15
CA THR A 838 -34.40 -6.01 -8.40
C THR A 838 -34.29 -6.39 -9.88
N THR A 839 -33.82 -5.52 -10.77
CA THR A 839 -33.70 -5.91 -12.19
C THR A 839 -32.40 -5.48 -12.89
N VAL A 840 -31.41 -5.01 -12.17
CA VAL A 840 -30.11 -4.61 -12.78
C VAL A 840 -28.95 -5.56 -12.46
N LEU A 841 -29.19 -6.64 -11.73
CA LEU A 841 -28.15 -7.59 -11.30
C LEU A 841 -27.99 -8.84 -12.20
N MET A 842 -28.60 -8.89 -13.39
CA MET A 842 -28.54 -10.08 -14.25
C MET A 842 -27.79 -9.92 -15.58
N VAL A 843 -27.12 -8.82 -15.86
CA VAL A 843 -26.36 -8.66 -17.12
C VAL A 843 -24.83 -8.61 -16.94
N LYS A 844 -24.30 -8.58 -15.72
CA LYS A 844 -22.83 -8.55 -15.46
C LYS A 844 -22.16 -9.94 -15.25
N ALA A 845 -22.82 -11.03 -15.57
CA ALA A 845 -22.29 -12.38 -15.37
C ALA A 845 -21.87 -13.12 -16.66
N MET A 846 -21.80 -12.45 -17.79
CA MET A 846 -21.48 -13.11 -19.08
C MET A 846 -20.30 -12.50 -19.85
N TYR A 847 -19.36 -11.83 -19.18
CA TYR A 847 -18.12 -11.47 -19.89
C TYR A 847 -16.88 -11.71 -19.02
#